data_073de612c716bf6eed5ba3fd8aaab3d4
#
_entry.id   073de612c716bf6eed5ba3fd8aaab3d4
#
_cell.length_a   1.000
_cell.length_b   1.000
_cell.length_c   1.000
_cell.angle_alpha   90.00
_cell.angle_beta   90.00
_cell.angle_gamma   90.00
#
_symmetry.space_group_name_H-M   'P 1'
#
loop_
_entity.id
_entity.type
_entity.pdbx_description
1 polymer ?
#
loop_
_entity_poly.entity_id
_entity_poly.type
_entity_poly.pdbx_seq_one_letter_code
_entity_poly.pdbx_strand_id
1 'polypeptide(L)'
;MDRTVKLLAPNMPEDRHVKWTRDVMSWYRVLQSTKTLLVPPMNVLKTNMRELERFSEAVQAFAVADLDSAEYRWGEGDLVLDEVTGATPEKLCQALKRLPNLARQFDSWIACDIETRRVEWEDNMLLSIGFAYGPSHCLAVYDIPIPGAKHSDCCDVEEWGSRVWNCLELVLSEPDITYIWHNGKFDCGRLKYLCNLDASVDEDTMLQHFACINEKQGTHGLKDLGQLYLQAPAWDDELDSIKRDWCKQHRVPLKDFMYDSIPISTLIPYMQRDCIATYRLHALFNKLARPGSEFIYKQLCRASTAYGAIELAGQRIDVDYLEELEAELDKMVVESQKRLNRVSGKYWNPLLYSAATGAKVKPDMAFSPKSPKQLKWMLGEVMGHPVPATDATTMQTLMDEIDAMGEEADPDAKEFMESILDVRKYSKYLETYVLGIRDVLCRDNRVRCTFNLHGTETGRLSSSNPNMQNIPRNKMIKNLIVSSPGTRFLQLDYSQAELRVLAMLSGDPALIEIYRSGRDLHDAVCDMMFGEGSHKDKELRNLAKTINFGIAYGRGAGSIATKFKKSMREAQGIIDKWFAPMPKVKEFINKRRRMATRGEPCVTIFGRERHFVITDAELNHIQNEYINTPIQGTASDFTMLSLLNIYDYLQENWAGKARIVSTVHDSIIIEVEDKPEYLKEIGNKCINIMATTPLQFVPDCPVPFVADAEIGYKWGEMYKLDLETGLAIPKD
;
A
#
# COMPACT_ATOMS: atom_id res chain seq x y z
N MET A 1 23.71 27.90 7.55
CA MET A 1 23.52 26.63 8.23
C MET A 1 24.77 26.16 8.95
N ASP A 2 25.89 26.01 8.25
CA ASP A 2 27.16 25.58 8.86
C ASP A 2 27.61 26.39 10.07
N ARG A 3 27.42 27.71 10.08
CA ARG A 3 27.77 28.55 11.23
C ARG A 3 26.91 28.30 12.48
N THR A 4 25.65 28.03 12.31
CA THR A 4 24.71 27.75 13.41
C THR A 4 24.96 26.40 14.03
N VAL A 5 25.22 25.41 13.20
CA VAL A 5 25.58 24.05 13.67
C VAL A 5 26.91 24.03 14.39
N LYS A 6 27.94 24.73 13.87
CA LYS A 6 29.26 24.86 14.54
C LYS A 6 29.16 25.61 15.88
N LEU A 7 28.24 26.52 16.04
CA LEU A 7 28.00 27.27 17.31
C LEU A 7 27.28 26.37 18.34
N LEU A 8 26.35 25.55 17.91
CA LEU A 8 25.53 24.72 18.80
C LEU A 8 26.15 23.34 19.07
N ALA A 9 26.98 22.84 18.18
CA ALA A 9 27.65 21.54 18.30
C ALA A 9 29.13 21.64 17.81
N PRO A 10 30.01 22.29 18.57
CA PRO A 10 31.39 22.53 18.15
C PRO A 10 32.22 21.27 17.94
N ASN A 11 31.85 20.16 18.53
CA ASN A 11 32.53 18.86 18.45
C ASN A 11 31.95 17.89 17.42
N MET A 12 31.01 18.35 16.58
CA MET A 12 30.43 17.50 15.56
C MET A 12 31.39 17.33 14.37
N PRO A 13 31.68 16.12 13.91
CA PRO A 13 32.55 15.89 12.76
C PRO A 13 32.09 16.61 11.49
N GLU A 14 33.02 17.21 10.74
CA GLU A 14 32.70 18.02 9.54
C GLU A 14 32.04 17.20 8.41
N ASP A 15 32.35 15.94 8.30
CA ASP A 15 31.77 15.02 7.32
C ASP A 15 30.26 14.80 7.51
N ARG A 16 29.75 14.91 8.73
CA ARG A 16 28.31 14.87 9.02
C ARG A 16 27.56 16.14 8.59
N HIS A 17 28.26 17.27 8.42
CA HIS A 17 27.63 18.53 7.98
C HIS A 17 27.24 18.51 6.51
N VAL A 18 27.95 17.77 5.65
CA VAL A 18 27.70 17.71 4.20
C VAL A 18 26.51 16.81 3.84
N LYS A 19 26.24 15.79 4.62
CA LYS A 19 25.07 14.88 4.42
C LYS A 19 23.74 15.53 4.77
N TRP A 20 23.73 16.57 5.59
CA TRP A 20 22.50 17.23 6.10
C TRP A 20 21.67 17.90 5.01
N THR A 21 22.24 18.24 3.88
CA THR A 21 21.51 18.87 2.76
C THR A 21 20.85 17.86 1.82
N ARG A 22 21.13 16.57 1.97
CA ARG A 22 20.62 15.49 1.09
C ARG A 22 19.76 14.47 1.82
N ASP A 23 19.91 14.35 3.12
CA ASP A 23 19.17 13.38 3.92
C ASP A 23 18.14 14.09 4.80
N VAL A 24 16.89 13.73 4.61
CA VAL A 24 15.74 14.45 5.16
C VAL A 24 15.63 14.32 6.67
N MET A 25 16.04 13.19 7.23
CA MET A 25 16.05 12.96 8.68
C MET A 25 17.12 13.78 9.39
N SER A 26 18.14 14.25 8.69
CA SER A 26 19.21 15.07 9.28
C SER A 26 18.78 16.49 9.67
N TRP A 27 17.66 16.98 9.14
CA TRP A 27 17.11 18.27 9.56
C TRP A 27 16.53 18.26 10.97
N TYR A 28 16.16 17.08 11.47
CA TYR A 28 15.36 16.89 12.67
C TYR A 28 16.14 16.29 13.84
N ARG A 29 17.47 16.23 13.75
CA ARG A 29 18.28 15.74 14.88
C ARG A 29 18.15 16.67 16.08
N VAL A 30 17.72 16.08 17.18
CA VAL A 30 17.81 16.71 18.50
C VAL A 30 19.26 16.66 18.94
N LEU A 31 19.86 17.82 19.23
CA LEU A 31 21.17 17.84 19.84
C LEU A 31 21.02 17.47 21.31
N GLN A 32 21.47 16.27 21.67
CA GLN A 32 21.28 15.66 23.00
C GLN A 32 21.69 16.56 24.17
N SER A 33 22.75 17.35 24.00
CA SER A 33 23.28 18.22 25.06
C SER A 33 22.52 19.53 25.25
N THR A 34 21.74 19.97 24.25
CA THR A 34 21.11 21.31 24.26
C THR A 34 19.60 21.27 24.09
N LYS A 35 18.99 20.08 23.95
CA LYS A 35 17.54 19.92 23.65
C LYS A 35 17.09 20.84 22.49
N THR A 36 17.86 20.83 21.41
CA THR A 36 17.68 21.76 20.29
C THR A 36 17.20 21.01 19.04
N LEU A 37 16.05 21.37 18.51
CA LEU A 37 15.56 20.90 17.21
C LEU A 37 16.13 21.80 16.10
N LEU A 38 16.84 21.19 15.15
CA LEU A 38 17.28 21.89 13.94
C LEU A 38 16.12 21.94 12.94
N VAL A 39 15.85 23.12 12.44
CA VAL A 39 14.75 23.35 11.50
C VAL A 39 15.25 23.77 10.12
N PRO A 40 14.57 23.39 9.03
CA PRO A 40 14.90 23.90 7.70
C PRO A 40 14.75 25.43 7.63
N PRO A 41 15.44 26.09 6.70
CA PRO A 41 15.22 27.51 6.46
C PRO A 41 13.77 27.79 6.08
N MET A 42 13.19 28.89 6.61
CA MET A 42 11.79 29.26 6.38
C MET A 42 11.38 29.37 4.91
N ASN A 43 12.31 29.73 4.03
CA ASN A 43 12.05 29.76 2.59
C ASN A 43 11.83 28.35 2.01
N VAL A 44 12.50 27.32 2.53
CA VAL A 44 12.32 25.92 2.13
C VAL A 44 10.95 25.43 2.63
N LEU A 45 10.60 25.71 3.89
CA LEU A 45 9.29 25.34 4.46
C LEU A 45 8.13 25.98 3.71
N LYS A 46 8.27 27.23 3.28
CA LYS A 46 7.23 27.96 2.53
C LYS A 46 7.01 27.45 1.11
N THR A 47 8.01 26.83 0.51
CA THR A 47 7.98 26.42 -0.91
C THR A 47 7.89 24.90 -1.11
N ASN A 48 8.10 24.12 -0.07
CA ASN A 48 8.13 22.67 -0.13
C ASN A 48 7.22 22.08 0.96
N MET A 49 6.00 21.71 0.58
CA MET A 49 5.00 21.11 1.50
C MET A 49 5.51 19.85 2.19
N ARG A 50 6.23 18.99 1.45
CA ARG A 50 6.78 17.77 2.01
C ARG A 50 7.78 18.04 3.14
N GLU A 51 8.60 19.08 3.02
CA GLU A 51 9.50 19.52 4.10
C GLU A 51 8.75 20.13 5.27
N LEU A 52 7.64 20.82 5.02
CA LEU A 52 6.80 21.38 6.07
C LEU A 52 6.08 20.27 6.87
N GLU A 53 5.58 19.25 6.20
CA GLU A 53 4.99 18.07 6.84
C GLU A 53 6.02 17.35 7.72
N ARG A 54 7.20 17.06 7.20
CA ARG A 54 8.30 16.43 7.94
C ARG A 54 8.78 17.30 9.13
N PHE A 55 8.80 18.60 8.97
CA PHE A 55 9.08 19.51 10.08
C PHE A 55 8.02 19.40 11.18
N SER A 56 6.75 19.31 10.81
CA SER A 56 5.65 19.09 11.78
C SER A 56 5.83 17.79 12.55
N GLU A 57 6.18 16.70 11.88
CA GLU A 57 6.49 15.40 12.48
C GLU A 57 7.66 15.50 13.47
N ALA A 58 8.73 16.17 13.07
CA ALA A 58 9.89 16.35 13.93
C ALA A 58 9.58 17.20 15.18
N VAL A 59 8.71 18.21 15.06
CA VAL A 59 8.24 19.00 16.22
C VAL A 59 7.44 18.12 17.17
N GLN A 60 6.58 17.26 16.67
CA GLN A 60 5.82 16.31 17.49
C GLN A 60 6.77 15.34 18.21
N ALA A 61 7.68 14.71 17.48
CA ALA A 61 8.67 13.81 18.07
C ALA A 61 9.58 14.51 19.08
N PHE A 62 9.96 15.76 18.83
CA PHE A 62 10.74 16.57 19.77
C PHE A 62 9.97 16.89 21.06
N ALA A 63 8.70 17.26 20.95
CA ALA A 63 7.85 17.54 22.10
C ALA A 63 7.67 16.28 22.97
N VAL A 64 7.62 15.10 22.35
CA VAL A 64 7.53 13.82 23.02
C VAL A 64 8.87 13.40 23.67
N ALA A 65 9.98 13.63 22.98
CA ALA A 65 11.32 13.29 23.49
C ALA A 65 11.71 14.10 24.75
N ASP A 66 11.02 15.20 25.04
CA ASP A 66 11.23 16.01 26.26
C ASP A 66 10.49 15.45 27.48
N LEU A 67 9.53 14.55 27.29
CA LEU A 67 8.80 13.90 28.36
C LEU A 67 9.62 12.72 28.89
N ASP A 68 10.28 12.85 30.03
CA ASP A 68 10.93 11.80 30.88
C ASP A 68 11.41 10.51 30.18
N SER A 69 11.85 10.61 28.93
CA SER A 69 12.22 9.49 28.07
C SER A 69 13.65 8.97 28.34
N ALA A 70 14.28 9.36 29.44
CA ALA A 70 15.61 8.80 29.81
C ALA A 70 15.61 7.27 29.86
N GLU A 71 14.48 6.68 30.22
CA GLU A 71 14.24 5.24 30.28
C GLU A 71 14.30 4.54 28.89
N TYR A 72 13.96 5.27 27.81
CA TYR A 72 13.93 4.71 26.45
C TYR A 72 15.11 5.13 25.57
N ARG A 73 16.01 5.98 26.09
CA ARG A 73 17.19 6.41 25.35
C ARG A 73 18.12 5.24 25.04
N TRP A 74 18.69 5.30 23.85
CA TRP A 74 19.67 4.31 23.44
C TRP A 74 20.92 4.39 24.30
N GLY A 75 21.22 3.34 25.05
CA GLY A 75 22.43 3.18 25.85
C GLY A 75 23.22 1.97 25.33
N GLU A 76 24.19 2.21 24.43
CA GLU A 76 24.98 1.12 23.79
C GLU A 76 25.74 0.29 24.84
N GLY A 77 26.23 0.90 25.91
CA GLY A 77 27.00 0.23 26.97
C GLY A 77 26.18 -0.68 27.90
N ASP A 78 24.85 -0.59 27.83
CA ASP A 78 23.95 -1.35 28.69
C ASP A 78 23.34 -2.58 27.99
N LEU A 79 23.71 -2.82 26.71
CA LEU A 79 23.17 -3.92 25.93
C LEU A 79 23.80 -5.27 26.34
N VAL A 80 22.94 -6.24 26.61
CA VAL A 80 23.30 -7.65 26.87
C VAL A 80 22.93 -8.45 25.63
N LEU A 81 23.92 -8.72 24.79
CA LEU A 81 23.76 -9.35 23.48
C LEU A 81 24.30 -10.78 23.55
N ASP A 82 23.43 -11.74 23.79
CA ASP A 82 23.73 -13.17 23.83
C ASP A 82 23.51 -13.78 22.44
N GLU A 83 24.35 -14.78 22.09
CA GLU A 83 24.23 -15.51 20.83
C GLU A 83 24.40 -17.02 21.03
N VAL A 84 23.66 -17.81 20.22
CA VAL A 84 23.78 -19.28 20.21
C VAL A 84 23.72 -19.78 18.79
N THR A 85 24.68 -20.64 18.43
CA THR A 85 24.74 -21.26 17.11
C THR A 85 24.00 -22.60 17.05
N GLY A 86 23.37 -22.88 15.90
CA GLY A 86 22.80 -24.19 15.58
C GLY A 86 23.81 -25.33 15.55
N ALA A 87 25.13 -25.03 15.46
CA ALA A 87 26.18 -26.03 15.61
C ALA A 87 26.24 -26.66 17.01
N THR A 88 25.55 -26.10 18.02
CA THR A 88 25.43 -26.63 19.37
C THR A 88 23.97 -26.81 19.78
N PRO A 89 23.22 -27.77 19.21
CA PRO A 89 21.76 -27.89 19.34
C PRO A 89 21.27 -28.00 20.79
N GLU A 90 22.00 -28.71 21.68
CA GLU A 90 21.60 -28.81 23.09
C GLU A 90 21.62 -27.45 23.80
N LYS A 91 22.67 -26.66 23.57
CA LYS A 91 22.78 -25.31 24.15
C LYS A 91 21.71 -24.40 23.60
N LEU A 92 21.44 -24.51 22.30
CA LEU A 92 20.40 -23.75 21.60
C LEU A 92 19.02 -24.09 22.19
N CYS A 93 18.64 -25.37 22.29
CA CYS A 93 17.39 -25.77 22.89
C CYS A 93 17.28 -25.37 24.38
N GLN A 94 18.38 -25.38 25.13
CA GLN A 94 18.39 -24.89 26.51
C GLN A 94 18.15 -23.38 26.61
N ALA A 95 18.79 -22.59 25.71
CA ALA A 95 18.61 -21.15 25.67
C ALA A 95 17.17 -20.80 25.30
N LEU A 96 16.63 -21.40 24.24
CA LEU A 96 15.25 -21.20 23.79
C LEU A 96 14.23 -21.55 24.88
N LYS A 97 14.38 -22.67 25.56
CA LYS A 97 13.47 -23.08 26.68
C LYS A 97 13.50 -22.14 27.88
N ARG A 98 14.57 -21.39 28.08
CA ARG A 98 14.68 -20.38 29.16
C ARG A 98 14.06 -19.03 28.76
N LEU A 99 13.95 -18.74 27.47
CA LEU A 99 13.58 -17.44 26.95
C LEU A 99 12.24 -16.94 27.50
N PRO A 100 11.13 -17.72 27.53
CA PRO A 100 9.87 -17.24 28.09
C PRO A 100 9.99 -16.84 29.55
N ASN A 101 10.76 -17.61 30.35
CA ASN A 101 10.98 -17.31 31.78
C ASN A 101 11.84 -16.05 31.97
N LEU A 102 12.74 -15.75 31.06
CA LEU A 102 13.51 -14.50 31.07
C LEU A 102 12.60 -13.33 30.71
N ALA A 103 11.76 -13.47 29.71
CA ALA A 103 10.79 -12.43 29.32
C ALA A 103 9.79 -12.10 30.44
N ARG A 104 9.35 -13.11 31.21
CA ARG A 104 8.47 -12.92 32.39
C ARG A 104 9.11 -12.12 33.52
N GLN A 105 10.44 -11.92 33.53
CA GLN A 105 11.11 -11.04 34.49
C GLN A 105 10.97 -9.56 34.15
N PHE A 106 10.50 -9.26 32.93
CA PHE A 106 10.18 -7.94 32.42
C PHE A 106 8.67 -7.85 32.14
N ASP A 107 8.28 -7.43 30.94
CA ASP A 107 6.88 -7.17 30.56
C ASP A 107 6.17 -8.39 29.94
N SER A 108 6.77 -9.58 29.94
CA SER A 108 6.32 -10.77 29.21
C SER A 108 6.23 -10.56 27.71
N TRP A 109 7.11 -9.71 27.17
CA TRP A 109 7.24 -9.41 25.75
C TRP A 109 8.50 -10.03 25.17
N ILE A 110 8.41 -10.46 23.93
CA ILE A 110 9.56 -10.84 23.12
C ILE A 110 9.46 -10.09 21.79
N ALA A 111 10.40 -9.18 21.55
CA ALA A 111 10.51 -8.55 20.25
C ALA A 111 11.40 -9.40 19.33
N CYS A 112 10.87 -9.75 18.17
CA CYS A 112 11.48 -10.66 17.22
C CYS A 112 11.87 -9.94 15.93
N ASP A 113 12.91 -10.47 15.28
CA ASP A 113 13.34 -10.10 13.94
C ASP A 113 14.05 -11.28 13.30
N ILE A 114 13.99 -11.42 11.96
CA ILE A 114 14.71 -12.45 11.23
C ILE A 114 15.58 -11.85 10.14
N GLU A 115 16.70 -12.50 9.88
CA GLU A 115 17.51 -12.22 8.71
C GLU A 115 17.40 -13.36 7.72
N THR A 116 17.13 -13.03 6.46
CA THR A 116 17.04 -13.98 5.36
C THR A 116 18.08 -13.65 4.29
N ARG A 117 18.44 -14.67 3.51
CA ARG A 117 19.41 -14.50 2.42
C ARG A 117 18.97 -13.43 1.41
N ARG A 118 17.65 -13.32 1.14
CA ARG A 118 17.03 -12.39 0.19
C ARG A 118 15.70 -11.87 0.70
N VAL A 119 15.24 -10.80 0.08
CA VAL A 119 13.89 -10.29 0.30
C VAL A 119 12.84 -11.14 -0.47
N GLU A 120 13.21 -11.68 -1.64
CA GLU A 120 12.36 -12.51 -2.49
C GLU A 120 12.00 -13.83 -1.82
N TRP A 121 10.94 -14.49 -2.32
CA TRP A 121 10.48 -15.78 -1.80
C TRP A 121 11.39 -16.94 -2.21
N GLU A 122 11.82 -16.96 -3.47
CA GLU A 122 12.63 -18.02 -4.05
C GLU A 122 14.14 -17.86 -3.76
N ASP A 123 14.86 -18.97 -3.81
CA ASP A 123 16.30 -19.03 -3.54
C ASP A 123 16.72 -18.36 -2.21
N ASN A 124 15.82 -18.44 -1.23
CA ASN A 124 15.93 -17.80 0.06
C ASN A 124 16.18 -18.83 1.17
N MET A 125 16.74 -18.38 2.29
CA MET A 125 16.97 -19.17 3.48
C MET A 125 16.96 -18.26 4.71
N LEU A 126 16.59 -18.85 5.85
CA LEU A 126 16.71 -18.20 7.15
C LEU A 126 18.19 -18.20 7.57
N LEU A 127 18.75 -17.03 7.86
CA LEU A 127 20.13 -16.88 8.33
C LEU A 127 20.18 -16.82 9.86
N SER A 128 19.28 -16.07 10.47
CA SER A 128 19.23 -15.90 11.91
C SER A 128 17.84 -15.46 12.37
N ILE A 129 17.58 -15.64 13.67
CA ILE A 129 16.39 -15.11 14.36
C ILE A 129 16.82 -14.50 15.69
N GLY A 130 16.33 -13.31 16.01
CA GLY A 130 16.59 -12.57 17.22
C GLY A 130 15.37 -12.50 18.13
N PHE A 131 15.63 -12.47 19.45
CA PHE A 131 14.63 -12.41 20.49
C PHE A 131 15.05 -11.43 21.60
N ALA A 132 14.57 -10.19 21.53
CA ALA A 132 14.74 -9.26 22.65
C ALA A 132 13.66 -9.54 23.71
N TYR A 133 14.10 -9.99 24.87
CA TYR A 133 13.24 -10.35 26.00
C TYR A 133 13.20 -9.30 27.11
N GLY A 134 13.81 -8.17 26.89
CA GLY A 134 13.84 -7.00 27.76
C GLY A 134 14.41 -5.80 27.03
N PRO A 135 14.37 -4.59 27.63
CA PRO A 135 14.74 -3.34 26.97
C PRO A 135 16.22 -3.24 26.57
N SER A 136 17.07 -4.13 27.10
CA SER A 136 18.51 -4.16 26.81
C SER A 136 19.02 -5.58 26.57
N HIS A 137 18.18 -6.59 26.54
CA HIS A 137 18.57 -7.99 26.51
C HIS A 137 18.06 -8.66 25.22
N CYS A 138 18.95 -9.26 24.46
CA CYS A 138 18.59 -9.95 23.22
C CYS A 138 19.41 -11.25 23.08
N LEU A 139 18.71 -12.35 22.76
CA LEU A 139 19.27 -13.61 22.32
C LEU A 139 19.19 -13.71 20.81
N ALA A 140 20.30 -13.95 20.13
CA ALA A 140 20.36 -14.28 18.71
C ALA A 140 20.62 -15.76 18.48
N VAL A 141 19.96 -16.32 17.49
CA VAL A 141 20.12 -17.71 17.03
C VAL A 141 20.50 -17.68 15.57
N TYR A 142 21.58 -18.37 15.19
CA TYR A 142 22.07 -18.46 13.82
C TYR A 142 22.59 -19.86 13.49
N ASP A 143 22.97 -20.11 12.24
CA ASP A 143 23.35 -21.43 11.72
C ASP A 143 22.29 -22.50 12.01
N ILE A 144 21.00 -22.12 11.85
CA ILE A 144 19.88 -23.02 12.11
C ILE A 144 19.80 -24.04 10.98
N PRO A 145 19.88 -25.36 11.26
CA PRO A 145 19.80 -26.38 10.22
C PRO A 145 18.41 -26.38 9.62
N ILE A 146 18.32 -26.09 8.32
CA ILE A 146 17.05 -26.12 7.59
C ILE A 146 16.71 -27.57 7.22
N PRO A 147 15.48 -28.06 7.47
CA PRO A 147 15.07 -29.40 7.05
C PRO A 147 15.25 -29.58 5.52
N GLY A 148 16.03 -30.58 5.13
CA GLY A 148 16.31 -30.90 3.72
C GLY A 148 17.47 -30.15 3.07
N ALA A 149 18.14 -29.21 3.74
CA ALA A 149 19.37 -28.60 3.26
C ALA A 149 20.58 -29.52 3.52
N LYS A 150 21.39 -29.77 2.51
CA LYS A 150 22.67 -30.50 2.67
C LYS A 150 23.68 -29.55 3.30
N HIS A 151 23.81 -29.57 4.62
CA HIS A 151 24.96 -28.97 5.29
C HIS A 151 26.10 -29.98 5.37
N SER A 152 27.29 -29.55 4.98
CA SER A 152 28.53 -30.32 5.05
C SER A 152 28.93 -30.53 6.53
N ASP A 153 29.25 -31.76 6.85
CA ASP A 153 30.23 -32.25 7.82
C ASP A 153 29.90 -32.41 9.32
N CYS A 154 28.70 -32.20 9.83
CA CYS A 154 28.45 -32.57 11.23
C CYS A 154 27.01 -33.05 11.49
N CYS A 155 26.90 -34.29 11.96
CA CYS A 155 25.77 -34.92 12.65
C CYS A 155 24.52 -35.26 11.82
N ASP A 156 23.74 -36.24 12.29
CA ASP A 156 22.43 -36.64 11.75
C ASP A 156 21.47 -35.45 11.69
N VAL A 157 21.45 -34.79 10.55
CA VAL A 157 20.76 -33.50 10.29
C VAL A 157 19.25 -33.61 10.50
N GLU A 158 18.64 -34.77 10.29
CA GLU A 158 17.22 -35.00 10.45
C GLU A 158 16.75 -34.94 11.92
N GLU A 159 17.48 -35.60 12.83
CA GLU A 159 17.06 -35.64 14.24
C GLU A 159 17.29 -34.31 14.96
N TRP A 160 18.40 -33.65 14.70
CA TRP A 160 18.75 -32.38 15.33
C TRP A 160 17.97 -31.19 14.76
N GLY A 161 17.75 -31.17 13.45
CA GLY A 161 16.88 -30.20 12.83
C GLY A 161 15.48 -30.20 13.47
N SER A 162 14.87 -31.35 13.58
CA SER A 162 13.54 -31.49 14.18
C SER A 162 13.49 -30.98 15.65
N ARG A 163 14.54 -31.22 16.42
CA ARG A 163 14.58 -30.75 17.82
C ARG A 163 14.68 -29.24 17.95
N VAL A 164 15.52 -28.60 17.15
CA VAL A 164 15.65 -27.14 17.16
C VAL A 164 14.36 -26.47 16.70
N TRP A 165 13.76 -27.00 15.64
CA TRP A 165 12.49 -26.48 15.12
C TRP A 165 11.36 -26.63 16.13
N ASN A 166 11.24 -27.77 16.81
CA ASN A 166 10.27 -27.94 17.90
C ASN A 166 10.52 -26.98 19.06
N CYS A 167 11.78 -26.64 19.38
CA CYS A 167 12.06 -25.64 20.42
C CYS A 167 11.67 -24.23 19.96
N LEU A 168 11.89 -23.89 18.68
CA LEU A 168 11.47 -22.59 18.12
C LEU A 168 9.94 -22.49 18.07
N GLU A 169 9.25 -23.54 17.64
CA GLU A 169 7.79 -23.60 17.62
C GLU A 169 7.20 -23.41 19.02
N LEU A 170 7.75 -24.09 20.02
CA LEU A 170 7.33 -23.94 21.42
C LEU A 170 7.55 -22.50 21.94
N VAL A 171 8.68 -21.89 21.60
CA VAL A 171 8.95 -20.50 22.00
C VAL A 171 8.01 -19.53 21.31
N LEU A 172 7.73 -19.70 20.01
CA LEU A 172 6.87 -18.81 19.24
C LEU A 172 5.36 -19.01 19.49
N SER A 173 4.99 -20.05 20.24
CA SER A 173 3.60 -20.38 20.58
C SER A 173 3.29 -20.29 22.08
N GLU A 174 4.18 -19.73 22.90
CA GLU A 174 3.99 -19.63 24.35
C GLU A 174 2.83 -18.65 24.65
N PRO A 175 1.73 -19.11 25.29
CA PRO A 175 0.48 -18.34 25.35
C PRO A 175 0.54 -17.09 26.22
N ASP A 176 1.48 -17.02 27.19
CA ASP A 176 1.63 -15.90 28.11
C ASP A 176 2.63 -14.85 27.65
N ILE A 177 3.18 -15.02 26.44
CA ILE A 177 4.15 -14.11 25.84
C ILE A 177 3.49 -13.34 24.69
N THR A 178 3.72 -12.04 24.65
CA THR A 178 3.33 -11.18 23.52
C THR A 178 4.50 -11.01 22.58
N TYR A 179 4.33 -11.39 21.31
CA TYR A 179 5.34 -11.27 20.27
C TYR A 179 5.21 -9.94 19.55
N ILE A 180 6.31 -9.17 19.57
CA ILE A 180 6.40 -7.84 18.98
C ILE A 180 7.30 -7.91 17.75
N TRP A 181 6.85 -7.34 16.65
CA TRP A 181 7.59 -7.29 15.39
C TRP A 181 7.70 -5.85 14.87
N HIS A 182 8.53 -5.67 13.88
CA HIS A 182 8.49 -4.47 13.04
C HIS A 182 8.28 -4.87 11.58
N ASN A 183 7.06 -4.70 11.05
CA ASN A 183 6.61 -5.29 9.79
C ASN A 183 6.57 -6.83 9.84
N GLY A 184 6.07 -7.36 10.94
CA GLY A 184 6.10 -8.80 11.25
C GLY A 184 5.37 -9.70 10.25
N LYS A 185 4.55 -9.15 9.38
CA LYS A 185 3.96 -9.86 8.25
C LYS A 185 5.05 -10.47 7.35
N PHE A 186 6.17 -9.77 7.14
CA PHE A 186 7.32 -10.27 6.39
C PHE A 186 7.94 -11.47 7.10
N ASP A 187 8.27 -11.30 8.37
CA ASP A 187 8.98 -12.30 9.18
C ASP A 187 8.15 -13.58 9.36
N CYS A 188 6.92 -13.44 9.82
CA CYS A 188 6.01 -14.58 10.01
C CYS A 188 5.73 -15.31 8.68
N GLY A 189 5.56 -14.57 7.57
CA GLY A 189 5.40 -15.14 6.25
C GLY A 189 6.63 -15.93 5.79
N ARG A 190 7.85 -15.43 6.04
CA ARG A 190 9.10 -16.13 5.71
C ARG A 190 9.34 -17.33 6.61
N LEU A 191 9.08 -17.24 7.92
CA LEU A 191 9.15 -18.37 8.84
C LEU A 191 8.22 -19.51 8.38
N LYS A 192 7.00 -19.18 7.99
CA LYS A 192 6.06 -20.17 7.45
C LYS A 192 6.53 -20.79 6.13
N TYR A 193 6.96 -19.94 5.17
CA TYR A 193 7.38 -20.41 3.84
C TYR A 193 8.66 -21.24 3.86
N LEU A 194 9.69 -20.75 4.57
CA LEU A 194 11.01 -21.38 4.58
C LEU A 194 11.11 -22.55 5.54
N CYS A 195 10.41 -22.51 6.66
CA CYS A 195 10.64 -23.36 7.82
C CYS A 195 9.39 -24.08 8.29
N ASN A 196 8.22 -23.79 7.70
CA ASN A 196 6.91 -24.26 8.16
C ASN A 196 6.61 -23.95 9.64
N LEU A 197 7.23 -22.89 10.20
CA LEU A 197 6.94 -22.39 11.54
C LEU A 197 5.77 -21.41 11.50
N ASP A 198 4.82 -21.61 12.40
CA ASP A 198 3.75 -20.66 12.63
C ASP A 198 4.21 -19.63 13.68
N ALA A 199 4.02 -18.35 13.36
CA ALA A 199 4.24 -17.24 14.27
C ALA A 199 3.11 -16.21 14.08
N SER A 200 2.66 -15.61 15.19
CA SER A 200 1.63 -14.58 15.18
C SER A 200 2.25 -13.18 15.22
N VAL A 201 1.54 -12.22 14.67
CA VAL A 201 1.84 -10.80 14.83
C VAL A 201 0.89 -10.25 15.90
N ASP A 202 1.29 -10.36 17.19
CA ASP A 202 0.48 -9.85 18.29
C ASP A 202 0.56 -8.34 18.37
N GLU A 203 1.78 -7.81 18.19
CA GLU A 203 2.10 -6.39 18.15
C GLU A 203 3.05 -6.10 16.97
N ASP A 204 2.92 -4.92 16.35
CA ASP A 204 3.77 -4.49 15.24
C ASP A 204 4.06 -2.99 15.36
N THR A 205 5.32 -2.63 15.61
CA THR A 205 5.72 -1.24 15.86
C THR A 205 5.60 -0.34 14.63
N MET A 206 5.68 -0.88 13.42
CA MET A 206 5.42 -0.13 12.19
C MET A 206 3.93 0.23 12.10
N LEU A 207 3.06 -0.76 12.33
CA LEU A 207 1.61 -0.55 12.31
C LEU A 207 1.13 0.29 13.51
N GLN A 208 1.79 0.15 14.67
CA GLN A 208 1.53 0.96 15.84
C GLN A 208 1.83 2.45 15.58
N HIS A 209 3.01 2.73 15.02
CA HIS A 209 3.36 4.09 14.62
C HIS A 209 2.37 4.64 13.59
N PHE A 210 2.05 3.87 12.56
CA PHE A 210 1.10 4.26 11.51
C PHE A 210 -0.31 4.56 12.05
N ALA A 211 -0.86 3.67 12.87
CA ALA A 211 -2.23 3.80 13.34
C ALA A 211 -2.40 4.78 14.50
N CYS A 212 -1.41 4.82 15.41
CA CYS A 212 -1.57 5.49 16.70
C CYS A 212 -0.82 6.82 16.82
N ILE A 213 0.15 7.11 15.94
CA ILE A 213 1.04 8.26 16.09
C ILE A 213 1.07 9.10 14.83
N ASN A 214 1.42 8.52 13.68
CA ASN A 214 1.60 9.25 12.43
C ASN A 214 1.25 8.38 11.22
N GLU A 215 0.27 8.82 10.44
CA GLU A 215 -0.23 8.11 9.26
C GLU A 215 0.55 8.41 7.96
N LYS A 216 1.56 9.28 8.02
CA LYS A 216 2.28 9.75 6.83
C LYS A 216 3.13 8.64 6.20
N GLN A 217 3.04 8.49 4.88
CA GLN A 217 3.81 7.48 4.16
C GLN A 217 5.32 7.71 4.24
N GLY A 218 6.06 6.60 4.35
CA GLY A 218 7.53 6.61 4.28
C GLY A 218 8.22 7.08 5.56
N THR A 219 7.51 7.10 6.70
CA THR A 219 8.04 7.54 8.00
C THR A 219 8.10 6.41 9.03
N HIS A 220 7.83 5.16 8.62
CA HIS A 220 7.64 4.05 9.56
C HIS A 220 8.81 3.07 9.60
N GLY A 221 9.94 3.36 8.96
CA GLY A 221 11.12 2.49 8.95
C GLY A 221 11.76 2.37 10.33
N LEU A 222 12.17 1.15 10.75
CA LEU A 222 12.72 0.89 12.08
C LEU A 222 13.92 1.79 12.41
N LYS A 223 14.82 1.99 11.45
CA LYS A 223 16.02 2.81 11.64
C LYS A 223 15.67 4.28 11.85
N ASP A 224 14.74 4.79 11.05
CA ASP A 224 14.25 6.16 11.15
C ASP A 224 13.55 6.38 12.50
N LEU A 225 12.68 5.44 12.91
CA LEU A 225 11.99 5.50 14.18
C LEU A 225 12.96 5.38 15.37
N GLY A 226 13.94 4.47 15.29
CA GLY A 226 14.97 4.31 16.30
C GLY A 226 15.80 5.59 16.50
N GLN A 227 16.22 6.23 15.41
CA GLN A 227 16.94 7.50 15.47
C GLN A 227 16.06 8.64 16.00
N LEU A 228 14.79 8.71 15.55
CA LEU A 228 13.87 9.78 15.91
C LEU A 228 13.42 9.72 17.36
N TYR A 229 12.97 8.56 17.82
CA TYR A 229 12.33 8.40 19.13
C TYR A 229 13.28 7.89 20.22
N LEU A 230 14.24 7.03 19.88
CA LEU A 230 15.17 6.46 20.85
C LEU A 230 16.53 7.17 20.87
N GLN A 231 16.77 8.07 19.94
CA GLN A 231 18.07 8.73 19.73
C GLN A 231 19.20 7.70 19.48
N ALA A 232 18.85 6.58 18.85
CA ALA A 232 19.79 5.53 18.53
C ALA A 232 20.80 5.98 17.47
N PRO A 233 22.02 5.45 17.45
CA PRO A 233 22.97 5.66 16.36
C PRO A 233 22.46 5.01 15.07
N ALA A 234 23.05 5.37 13.93
CA ALA A 234 22.83 4.65 12.68
C ALA A 234 23.61 3.33 12.73
N TRP A 235 22.99 2.26 13.20
CA TRP A 235 23.63 0.95 13.37
C TRP A 235 23.64 0.09 12.10
N ASP A 236 23.07 0.57 11.00
CA ASP A 236 23.05 -0.02 9.65
C ASP A 236 24.18 0.50 8.74
N ASP A 237 24.94 1.52 9.14
CA ASP A 237 25.98 2.16 8.32
C ASP A 237 27.07 1.15 7.84
N GLU A 238 27.50 0.23 8.71
CA GLU A 238 28.50 -0.79 8.38
C GLU A 238 27.95 -1.81 7.38
N LEU A 239 26.75 -2.33 7.64
CA LEU A 239 26.05 -3.27 6.76
C LEU A 239 25.80 -2.65 5.39
N ASP A 240 25.36 -1.41 5.33
CA ASP A 240 25.14 -0.67 4.10
C ASP A 240 26.43 -0.43 3.31
N SER A 241 27.55 -0.25 3.98
CA SER A 241 28.86 -0.16 3.33
C SER A 241 29.24 -1.48 2.69
N ILE A 242 29.14 -2.60 3.42
CA ILE A 242 29.41 -3.95 2.91
C ILE A 242 28.52 -4.24 1.69
N LYS A 243 27.23 -3.96 1.78
CA LYS A 243 26.26 -4.15 0.70
C LYS A 243 26.63 -3.38 -0.58
N ARG A 244 26.98 -2.10 -0.44
CA ARG A 244 27.39 -1.27 -1.59
C ARG A 244 28.70 -1.78 -2.23
N ASP A 245 29.68 -2.15 -1.42
CA ASP A 245 30.98 -2.62 -1.90
C ASP A 245 30.86 -3.98 -2.58
N TRP A 246 30.08 -4.89 -2.00
CA TRP A 246 29.81 -6.20 -2.59
C TRP A 246 29.10 -6.07 -3.95
N CYS A 247 28.04 -5.28 -4.03
CA CYS A 247 27.30 -5.05 -5.27
C CYS A 247 28.18 -4.42 -6.36
N LYS A 248 29.05 -3.49 -5.97
CA LYS A 248 30.03 -2.88 -6.89
C LYS A 248 31.03 -3.90 -7.40
N GLN A 249 31.56 -4.76 -6.53
CA GLN A 249 32.51 -5.81 -6.87
C GLN A 249 31.91 -6.84 -7.83
N HIS A 250 30.68 -7.27 -7.58
CA HIS A 250 29.97 -8.28 -8.38
C HIS A 250 29.24 -7.70 -9.59
N ARG A 251 29.19 -6.36 -9.73
CA ARG A 251 28.50 -5.63 -10.82
C ARG A 251 27.00 -5.95 -10.88
N VAL A 252 26.36 -6.12 -9.74
CA VAL A 252 24.92 -6.35 -9.60
C VAL A 252 24.22 -5.16 -8.95
N PRO A 253 22.94 -4.93 -9.24
CA PRO A 253 22.17 -3.90 -8.56
C PRO A 253 21.94 -4.24 -7.08
N LEU A 254 21.67 -3.22 -6.25
CA LEU A 254 21.46 -3.39 -4.81
C LEU A 254 20.33 -4.36 -4.46
N LYS A 255 19.32 -4.48 -5.31
CA LYS A 255 18.21 -5.42 -5.13
C LYS A 255 18.65 -6.89 -5.18
N ASP A 256 19.74 -7.20 -5.87
CA ASP A 256 20.26 -8.57 -6.03
C ASP A 256 21.31 -8.94 -4.97
N PHE A 257 21.45 -8.10 -3.93
CA PHE A 257 22.37 -8.37 -2.83
C PHE A 257 21.96 -9.63 -2.04
N MET A 258 22.94 -10.41 -1.62
CA MET A 258 22.75 -11.60 -0.80
C MET A 258 23.26 -11.36 0.62
N TYR A 259 22.39 -11.40 1.60
CA TYR A 259 22.72 -11.12 3.00
C TYR A 259 23.62 -12.19 3.64
N ASP A 260 23.67 -13.40 3.12
CA ASP A 260 24.65 -14.44 3.51
C ASP A 260 26.12 -14.09 3.15
N SER A 261 26.32 -13.01 2.38
CA SER A 261 27.64 -12.43 2.13
C SER A 261 28.14 -11.51 3.27
N ILE A 262 27.29 -11.18 4.24
CA ILE A 262 27.65 -10.37 5.39
C ILE A 262 28.31 -11.25 6.45
N PRO A 263 29.46 -10.84 7.03
CA PRO A 263 30.04 -11.57 8.14
C PRO A 263 29.05 -11.69 9.32
N ILE A 264 28.98 -12.88 9.93
CA ILE A 264 28.12 -13.14 11.10
C ILE A 264 28.39 -12.13 12.22
N SER A 265 29.67 -11.77 12.43
CA SER A 265 30.08 -10.76 13.41
C SER A 265 29.48 -9.35 13.18
N THR A 266 28.97 -9.07 11.97
CA THR A 266 28.27 -7.81 11.64
C THR A 266 26.75 -8.04 11.62
N LEU A 267 26.30 -9.16 11.03
CA LEU A 267 24.87 -9.46 10.86
C LEU A 267 24.16 -9.67 12.20
N ILE A 268 24.74 -10.45 13.11
CA ILE A 268 24.11 -10.78 14.39
C ILE A 268 23.93 -9.55 15.29
N PRO A 269 24.95 -8.73 15.57
CA PRO A 269 24.76 -7.51 16.34
C PRO A 269 23.81 -6.50 15.69
N TYR A 270 23.75 -6.47 14.36
CA TYR A 270 22.78 -5.65 13.63
C TYR A 270 21.34 -6.09 13.93
N MET A 271 21.00 -7.38 13.72
CA MET A 271 19.68 -7.95 14.02
C MET A 271 19.31 -7.80 15.50
N GLN A 272 20.24 -8.02 16.43
CA GLN A 272 19.97 -7.85 17.87
C GLN A 272 19.57 -6.41 18.21
N ARG A 273 20.19 -5.42 17.56
CA ARG A 273 19.79 -4.01 17.73
C ARG A 273 18.40 -3.73 17.14
N ASP A 274 18.04 -4.38 16.05
CA ASP A 274 16.68 -4.30 15.48
C ASP A 274 15.64 -4.82 16.47
N CYS A 275 15.87 -5.98 17.08
CA CYS A 275 14.99 -6.53 18.12
C CYS A 275 14.85 -5.59 19.32
N ILE A 276 15.97 -5.06 19.84
CA ILE A 276 15.96 -4.14 20.99
C ILE A 276 15.27 -2.83 20.64
N ALA A 277 15.50 -2.29 19.46
CA ALA A 277 14.82 -1.08 18.99
C ALA A 277 13.31 -1.32 18.91
N THR A 278 12.90 -2.46 18.36
CA THR A 278 11.50 -2.87 18.29
C THR A 278 10.84 -2.98 19.67
N TYR A 279 11.50 -3.60 20.64
CA TYR A 279 11.02 -3.68 22.03
C TYR A 279 10.82 -2.30 22.65
N ARG A 280 11.84 -1.44 22.58
CA ARG A 280 11.80 -0.08 23.16
C ARG A 280 10.78 0.82 22.46
N LEU A 281 10.67 0.74 21.12
CA LEU A 281 9.67 1.50 20.38
C LEU A 281 8.26 1.09 20.77
N HIS A 282 7.99 -0.20 20.93
CA HIS A 282 6.67 -0.67 21.37
C HIS A 282 6.32 -0.10 22.75
N ALA A 283 7.23 -0.18 23.72
CA ALA A 283 7.02 0.37 25.06
C ALA A 283 6.75 1.88 25.04
N LEU A 284 7.50 2.62 24.22
CA LEU A 284 7.32 4.05 24.04
C LEU A 284 6.00 4.36 23.34
N PHE A 285 5.68 3.67 22.25
CA PHE A 285 4.48 3.92 21.45
C PHE A 285 3.19 3.61 22.22
N ASN A 286 3.21 2.66 23.16
CA ASN A 286 2.09 2.45 24.09
C ASN A 286 1.79 3.68 24.95
N LYS A 287 2.82 4.48 25.30
CA LYS A 287 2.62 5.74 26.05
C LYS A 287 2.17 6.90 25.17
N LEU A 288 2.53 6.86 23.87
CA LEU A 288 2.28 7.93 22.92
C LEU A 288 1.02 7.74 22.09
N ALA A 289 0.43 6.55 22.13
CA ALA A 289 -0.75 6.20 21.35
C ALA A 289 -1.90 7.19 21.59
N ARG A 290 -2.47 7.68 20.50
CA ARG A 290 -3.64 8.56 20.54
C ARG A 290 -4.85 7.82 21.11
N PRO A 291 -5.62 8.44 22.01
CA PRO A 291 -6.87 7.85 22.49
C PRO A 291 -7.81 7.50 21.34
N GLY A 292 -8.36 6.29 21.35
CA GLY A 292 -9.30 5.81 20.33
C GLY A 292 -8.66 5.16 19.08
N SER A 293 -7.33 5.16 18.95
CA SER A 293 -6.62 4.47 17.87
C SER A 293 -6.38 2.97 18.13
N GLU A 294 -6.56 2.52 19.36
CA GLU A 294 -6.24 1.14 19.80
C GLU A 294 -7.01 0.08 19.02
N PHE A 295 -8.31 0.31 18.79
CA PHE A 295 -9.14 -0.64 18.04
C PHE A 295 -8.56 -0.92 16.66
N ILE A 296 -8.33 0.12 15.87
CA ILE A 296 -7.85 -0.06 14.50
C ILE A 296 -6.44 -0.64 14.45
N TYR A 297 -5.59 -0.28 15.40
CA TYR A 297 -4.26 -0.86 15.54
C TYR A 297 -4.32 -2.39 15.74
N LYS A 298 -5.15 -2.86 16.67
CA LYS A 298 -5.32 -4.31 16.93
C LYS A 298 -5.90 -5.03 15.71
N GLN A 299 -6.81 -4.40 14.95
CA GLN A 299 -7.30 -5.00 13.70
C GLN A 299 -6.21 -5.05 12.63
N LEU A 300 -5.29 -4.08 12.59
CA LEU A 300 -4.14 -4.11 11.67
C LEU A 300 -3.14 -5.23 12.03
N CYS A 301 -2.90 -5.52 13.31
CA CYS A 301 -2.08 -6.66 13.72
C CYS A 301 -2.74 -7.98 13.27
N ARG A 302 -4.05 -8.17 13.50
CA ARG A 302 -4.80 -9.33 12.95
C ARG A 302 -4.70 -9.38 11.42
N ALA A 303 -4.84 -8.23 10.76
CA ALA A 303 -4.71 -8.12 9.31
C ALA A 303 -3.31 -8.52 8.84
N SER A 304 -2.26 -8.17 9.58
CA SER A 304 -0.89 -8.57 9.27
C SER A 304 -0.78 -10.10 9.11
N THR A 305 -1.34 -10.88 10.03
CA THR A 305 -1.38 -12.35 9.96
C THR A 305 -2.21 -12.84 8.76
N ALA A 306 -3.43 -12.33 8.58
CA ALA A 306 -4.29 -12.76 7.47
C ALA A 306 -3.69 -12.42 6.09
N TYR A 307 -3.15 -11.21 5.92
CA TYR A 307 -2.49 -10.82 4.67
C TYR A 307 -1.17 -11.57 4.44
N GLY A 308 -0.44 -11.94 5.50
CA GLY A 308 0.71 -12.84 5.41
C GLY A 308 0.31 -14.19 4.79
N ALA A 309 -0.80 -14.77 5.22
CA ALA A 309 -1.34 -16.00 4.65
C ALA A 309 -1.80 -15.83 3.19
N ILE A 310 -2.37 -14.68 2.83
CA ILE A 310 -2.77 -14.36 1.44
C ILE A 310 -1.53 -14.21 0.55
N GLU A 311 -0.47 -13.54 1.01
CA GLU A 311 0.80 -13.43 0.30
C GLU A 311 1.44 -14.82 0.10
N LEU A 312 1.43 -15.64 1.14
CA LEU A 312 1.93 -17.02 1.06
C LEU A 312 1.15 -17.86 0.04
N ALA A 313 -0.18 -17.76 0.03
CA ALA A 313 -1.03 -18.42 -0.96
C ALA A 313 -0.69 -17.99 -2.38
N GLY A 314 -0.47 -16.68 -2.60
CA GLY A 314 -0.14 -16.09 -3.89
C GLY A 314 -1.20 -16.29 -4.97
N GLN A 315 -1.04 -15.64 -6.09
CA GLN A 315 -1.93 -15.73 -7.26
C GLN A 315 -1.26 -16.57 -8.35
N ARG A 316 -1.98 -17.58 -8.84
CA ARG A 316 -1.48 -18.43 -9.91
C ARG A 316 -1.55 -17.72 -11.25
N ILE A 317 -0.47 -17.85 -12.04
CA ILE A 317 -0.32 -17.29 -13.38
C ILE A 317 -0.44 -18.40 -14.42
N ASP A 318 -1.17 -18.14 -15.49
CA ASP A 318 -1.19 -18.94 -16.71
C ASP A 318 0.09 -18.62 -17.51
N VAL A 319 1.11 -19.49 -17.38
CA VAL A 319 2.45 -19.24 -17.94
C VAL A 319 2.42 -19.31 -19.45
N ASP A 320 1.66 -20.24 -20.01
CA ASP A 320 1.54 -20.37 -21.48
C ASP A 320 0.91 -19.09 -22.06
N TYR A 321 -0.16 -18.62 -21.43
CA TYR A 321 -0.79 -17.36 -21.84
C TYR A 321 0.11 -16.12 -21.59
N LEU A 322 0.95 -16.15 -20.55
CA LEU A 322 1.93 -15.08 -20.28
C LEU A 322 2.91 -14.93 -21.45
N GLU A 323 3.43 -16.06 -21.99
CA GLU A 323 4.36 -16.08 -23.13
C GLU A 323 3.68 -15.62 -24.43
N GLU A 324 2.45 -16.08 -24.68
CA GLU A 324 1.64 -15.65 -25.82
C GLU A 324 1.38 -14.14 -25.77
N LEU A 325 0.97 -13.65 -24.62
CA LEU A 325 0.64 -12.24 -24.40
C LEU A 325 1.87 -11.33 -24.53
N GLU A 326 3.05 -11.77 -24.09
CA GLU A 326 4.29 -11.05 -24.28
C GLU A 326 4.58 -10.83 -25.77
N ALA A 327 4.53 -11.92 -26.55
CA ALA A 327 4.77 -11.86 -27.99
C ALA A 327 3.74 -10.98 -28.72
N GLU A 328 2.49 -10.97 -28.28
CA GLU A 328 1.43 -10.11 -28.82
C GLU A 328 1.68 -8.62 -28.50
N LEU A 329 1.97 -8.31 -27.22
CA LEU A 329 2.24 -6.96 -26.78
C LEU A 329 3.51 -6.39 -27.38
N ASP A 330 4.57 -7.17 -27.55
CA ASP A 330 5.78 -6.76 -28.27
C ASP A 330 5.45 -6.28 -29.70
N LYS A 331 4.64 -7.04 -30.43
CA LYS A 331 4.19 -6.63 -31.77
C LYS A 331 3.39 -5.33 -31.71
N MET A 332 2.46 -5.19 -30.76
CA MET A 332 1.64 -3.99 -30.60
C MET A 332 2.50 -2.75 -30.26
N VAL A 333 3.50 -2.91 -29.40
CA VAL A 333 4.45 -1.82 -29.04
C VAL A 333 5.26 -1.42 -30.28
N VAL A 334 5.82 -2.38 -31.02
CA VAL A 334 6.61 -2.11 -32.23
C VAL A 334 5.78 -1.41 -33.30
N GLU A 335 4.55 -1.87 -33.53
CA GLU A 335 3.64 -1.25 -34.53
C GLU A 335 3.23 0.15 -34.11
N SER A 336 2.86 0.36 -32.86
CA SER A 336 2.49 1.68 -32.33
C SER A 336 3.69 2.64 -32.39
N GLN A 337 4.89 2.16 -32.06
CA GLN A 337 6.11 2.95 -32.14
C GLN A 337 6.45 3.31 -33.59
N LYS A 338 6.25 2.42 -34.56
CA LYS A 338 6.43 2.71 -35.99
C LYS A 338 5.45 3.80 -36.46
N ARG A 339 4.16 3.72 -36.07
CA ARG A 339 3.18 4.77 -36.35
C ARG A 339 3.61 6.10 -35.76
N LEU A 340 3.98 6.11 -34.48
CA LEU A 340 4.45 7.32 -33.80
C LEU A 340 5.68 7.93 -34.47
N ASN A 341 6.68 7.10 -34.81
CA ASN A 341 7.90 7.57 -35.48
C ASN A 341 7.61 8.17 -36.88
N ARG A 342 6.64 7.61 -37.61
CA ARG A 342 6.22 8.14 -38.92
C ARG A 342 5.63 9.53 -38.78
N VAL A 343 4.70 9.75 -37.85
CA VAL A 343 4.06 11.05 -37.64
C VAL A 343 5.03 12.02 -36.97
N SER A 344 5.67 11.63 -35.89
CA SER A 344 6.62 12.52 -35.20
C SER A 344 7.81 12.90 -36.08
N GLY A 345 8.28 12.00 -36.95
CA GLY A 345 9.38 12.28 -37.88
C GLY A 345 9.10 13.39 -38.90
N LYS A 346 7.83 13.71 -39.15
CA LYS A 346 7.45 14.86 -39.97
C LYS A 346 7.69 16.21 -39.29
N TYR A 347 7.59 16.23 -37.95
CA TYR A 347 7.44 17.44 -37.15
C TYR A 347 8.53 17.63 -36.11
N TRP A 348 9.12 16.53 -35.58
CA TRP A 348 10.10 16.58 -34.50
C TRP A 348 11.46 17.08 -34.97
N ASN A 349 11.91 18.18 -34.38
CA ASN A 349 13.25 18.69 -34.57
C ASN A 349 13.87 19.02 -33.20
N PRO A 350 14.87 18.22 -32.71
CA PRO A 350 15.47 18.41 -31.40
C PRO A 350 16.19 19.76 -31.25
N LEU A 351 16.75 20.32 -32.35
CA LEU A 351 17.43 21.61 -32.26
C LEU A 351 16.44 22.77 -32.12
N LEU A 352 15.30 22.71 -32.84
CA LEU A 352 14.21 23.68 -32.64
C LEU A 352 13.60 23.59 -31.27
N TYR A 353 13.38 22.37 -30.77
CA TYR A 353 12.92 22.14 -29.41
C TYR A 353 13.90 22.72 -28.37
N SER A 354 15.22 22.49 -28.55
CA SER A 354 16.26 23.06 -27.68
C SER A 354 16.26 24.57 -27.69
N ALA A 355 16.16 25.18 -28.88
CA ALA A 355 16.13 26.63 -29.06
C ALA A 355 14.89 27.28 -28.41
N ALA A 356 13.73 26.64 -28.53
CA ALA A 356 12.46 27.14 -27.98
C ALA A 356 12.36 26.98 -26.45
N THR A 357 12.92 25.91 -25.88
CA THR A 357 12.72 25.53 -24.45
C THR A 357 13.93 25.74 -23.58
N GLY A 358 15.12 25.97 -24.17
CA GLY A 358 16.40 25.98 -23.44
C GLY A 358 16.87 24.60 -22.97
N ALA A 359 16.22 23.51 -23.39
CA ALA A 359 16.57 22.15 -22.99
C ALA A 359 17.87 21.70 -23.67
N LYS A 360 18.79 21.11 -22.90
CA LYS A 360 20.01 20.49 -23.46
C LYS A 360 19.64 19.14 -24.09
N VAL A 361 19.72 19.05 -25.42
CA VAL A 361 19.41 17.83 -26.17
C VAL A 361 20.51 17.51 -27.17
N LYS A 362 20.65 16.23 -27.55
CA LYS A 362 21.53 15.83 -28.64
C LYS A 362 20.87 16.14 -30.00
N PRO A 363 21.65 16.51 -31.04
CA PRO A 363 21.10 16.83 -32.36
C PRO A 363 20.30 15.69 -33.00
N ASP A 364 20.62 14.45 -32.66
CA ASP A 364 20.00 13.21 -33.16
C ASP A 364 18.99 12.60 -32.19
N MET A 365 18.58 13.35 -31.15
CA MET A 365 17.65 12.83 -30.16
C MET A 365 16.28 12.54 -30.76
N ALA A 366 15.82 11.30 -30.61
CA ALA A 366 14.49 10.88 -30.99
C ALA A 366 13.41 11.52 -30.10
N PHE A 367 12.22 11.68 -30.64
CA PHE A 367 11.04 12.07 -29.86
C PHE A 367 10.72 11.02 -28.79
N SER A 368 10.42 11.49 -27.57
CA SER A 368 10.05 10.61 -26.45
C SER A 368 8.57 10.72 -26.08
N PRO A 369 7.77 9.68 -26.29
CA PRO A 369 6.35 9.67 -25.91
C PRO A 369 6.13 9.72 -24.38
N LYS A 370 7.15 9.43 -23.59
CA LYS A 370 7.12 9.50 -22.12
C LYS A 370 7.44 10.91 -21.58
N SER A 371 7.84 11.88 -22.43
CA SER A 371 8.20 13.24 -22.01
C SER A 371 7.03 14.24 -22.13
N PRO A 372 6.40 14.67 -21.02
CA PRO A 372 5.33 15.66 -21.08
C PRO A 372 5.75 16.99 -21.70
N LYS A 373 7.01 17.39 -21.52
CA LYS A 373 7.54 18.64 -22.06
C LYS A 373 7.64 18.59 -23.59
N GLN A 374 8.16 17.48 -24.15
CA GLN A 374 8.23 17.30 -25.60
C GLN A 374 6.84 17.22 -26.23
N LEU A 375 5.91 16.51 -25.57
CA LEU A 375 4.54 16.41 -26.04
C LEU A 375 3.83 17.76 -26.09
N LYS A 376 3.90 18.55 -25.00
CA LYS A 376 3.27 19.86 -24.95
C LYS A 376 3.83 20.79 -26.05
N TRP A 377 5.14 20.73 -26.27
CA TRP A 377 5.78 21.50 -27.31
C TRP A 377 5.33 21.07 -28.72
N MET A 378 5.29 19.77 -28.99
CA MET A 378 4.84 19.22 -30.26
C MET A 378 3.39 19.58 -30.55
N LEU A 379 2.49 19.32 -29.62
CA LEU A 379 1.07 19.63 -29.83
C LEU A 379 0.81 21.13 -29.88
N GLY A 380 1.41 21.94 -29.01
CA GLY A 380 1.14 23.37 -28.92
C GLY A 380 1.84 24.21 -29.99
N GLU A 381 3.18 24.12 -30.04
CA GLU A 381 3.99 25.03 -30.86
C GLU A 381 4.14 24.54 -32.30
N VAL A 382 4.09 23.21 -32.52
CA VAL A 382 4.34 22.63 -33.85
C VAL A 382 3.04 22.30 -34.56
N MET A 383 2.08 21.68 -33.86
CA MET A 383 0.80 21.27 -34.44
C MET A 383 -0.36 22.27 -34.18
N GLY A 384 -0.13 23.32 -33.39
CA GLY A 384 -1.14 24.37 -33.15
C GLY A 384 -2.25 23.98 -32.16
N HIS A 385 -2.09 22.87 -31.40
CA HIS A 385 -3.06 22.35 -30.45
C HIS A 385 -2.51 22.38 -29.02
N PRO A 386 -2.46 23.53 -28.34
CA PRO A 386 -1.90 23.63 -27.00
C PRO A 386 -2.74 22.87 -25.97
N VAL A 387 -2.07 22.08 -25.10
CA VAL A 387 -2.71 21.27 -24.06
C VAL A 387 -2.20 21.62 -22.67
N PRO A 388 -3.09 21.68 -21.65
CA PRO A 388 -2.69 21.96 -20.27
C PRO A 388 -1.93 20.78 -19.66
N ALA A 389 -2.30 19.55 -20.03
CA ALA A 389 -1.72 18.28 -19.56
C ALA A 389 -1.52 17.30 -20.71
N THR A 390 -0.83 16.20 -20.45
CA THR A 390 -0.54 15.16 -21.47
C THR A 390 -1.04 13.77 -21.01
N ASP A 391 -2.04 13.76 -20.13
CA ASP A 391 -2.73 12.55 -19.72
C ASP A 391 -3.74 12.10 -20.79
N ALA A 392 -4.19 10.85 -20.67
CA ALA A 392 -5.08 10.23 -21.66
C ALA A 392 -6.41 10.98 -21.80
N THR A 393 -6.95 11.53 -20.71
CA THR A 393 -8.22 12.27 -20.75
C THR A 393 -8.09 13.57 -21.55
N THR A 394 -7.03 14.34 -21.30
CA THR A 394 -6.74 15.58 -22.02
C THR A 394 -6.55 15.30 -23.51
N MET A 395 -5.79 14.25 -23.86
CA MET A 395 -5.58 13.89 -25.27
C MET A 395 -6.88 13.41 -25.93
N GLN A 396 -7.70 12.61 -25.24
CA GLN A 396 -8.99 12.16 -25.77
C GLN A 396 -9.92 13.34 -26.01
N THR A 397 -9.99 14.28 -25.08
CA THR A 397 -10.80 15.50 -25.26
C THR A 397 -10.37 16.30 -26.48
N LEU A 398 -9.06 16.46 -26.69
CA LEU A 398 -8.55 17.17 -27.87
C LEU A 398 -8.85 16.39 -29.17
N MET A 399 -8.72 15.07 -29.16
CA MET A 399 -9.09 14.27 -30.34
C MET A 399 -10.57 14.40 -30.69
N ASP A 400 -11.45 14.38 -29.68
CA ASP A 400 -12.89 14.59 -29.86
C ASP A 400 -13.19 16.02 -30.40
N GLU A 401 -12.40 17.02 -30.02
CA GLU A 401 -12.49 18.40 -30.57
C GLU A 401 -12.05 18.46 -32.00
N ILE A 402 -10.94 17.80 -32.37
CA ILE A 402 -10.47 17.71 -33.73
C ILE A 402 -11.49 16.99 -34.63
N ASP A 403 -12.08 15.88 -34.15
CA ASP A 403 -13.13 15.18 -34.90
C ASP A 403 -14.37 16.05 -35.15
N ALA A 404 -14.70 16.93 -34.21
CA ALA A 404 -15.82 17.87 -34.38
C ALA A 404 -15.58 18.97 -35.41
N MET A 405 -14.31 19.23 -35.83
CA MET A 405 -13.96 20.20 -36.84
C MET A 405 -14.29 19.73 -38.28
N GLY A 406 -14.59 18.45 -38.47
CA GLY A 406 -15.00 17.88 -39.75
C GLY A 406 -13.89 18.00 -40.83
N GLU A 407 -14.13 18.73 -41.93
CA GLU A 407 -13.16 18.88 -43.01
C GLU A 407 -11.89 19.69 -42.63
N GLU A 408 -11.95 20.46 -41.54
CA GLU A 408 -10.81 21.22 -40.99
C GLU A 408 -10.00 20.41 -39.97
N ALA A 409 -10.36 19.14 -39.74
CA ALA A 409 -9.68 18.28 -38.80
C ALA A 409 -8.19 18.08 -39.18
N ASP A 410 -7.32 18.06 -38.15
CA ASP A 410 -5.90 17.73 -38.33
C ASP A 410 -5.67 16.21 -38.12
N PRO A 411 -5.59 15.42 -39.22
CA PRO A 411 -5.42 13.98 -39.13
C PRO A 411 -4.06 13.56 -38.53
N ASP A 412 -3.01 14.37 -38.76
CA ASP A 412 -1.68 14.07 -38.22
C ASP A 412 -1.63 14.30 -36.70
N ALA A 413 -2.28 15.35 -36.19
CA ALA A 413 -2.38 15.58 -34.73
C ALA A 413 -3.18 14.46 -34.03
N LYS A 414 -4.27 14.02 -34.65
CA LYS A 414 -5.06 12.89 -34.12
C LYS A 414 -4.24 11.60 -34.13
N GLU A 415 -3.65 11.23 -35.28
CA GLU A 415 -2.82 10.01 -35.38
C GLU A 415 -1.62 10.05 -34.43
N PHE A 416 -1.03 11.22 -34.21
CA PHE A 416 0.05 11.43 -33.25
C PHE A 416 -0.40 11.10 -31.83
N MET A 417 -1.55 11.65 -31.38
CA MET A 417 -2.08 11.41 -30.05
C MET A 417 -2.50 9.95 -29.85
N GLU A 418 -3.21 9.35 -30.80
CA GLU A 418 -3.56 7.92 -30.77
C GLU A 418 -2.33 7.04 -30.64
N SER A 419 -1.29 7.30 -31.45
CA SER A 419 -0.05 6.54 -31.41
C SER A 419 0.67 6.66 -30.07
N ILE A 420 0.65 7.85 -29.44
CA ILE A 420 1.21 8.06 -28.10
C ILE A 420 0.44 7.26 -27.05
N LEU A 421 -0.89 7.33 -27.08
CA LEU A 421 -1.73 6.60 -26.14
C LEU A 421 -1.52 5.09 -26.27
N ASP A 422 -1.42 4.58 -27.50
CA ASP A 422 -1.16 3.16 -27.77
C ASP A 422 0.24 2.75 -27.29
N VAL A 423 1.30 3.50 -27.62
CA VAL A 423 2.66 3.21 -27.14
C VAL A 423 2.69 3.20 -25.61
N ARG A 424 2.12 4.20 -24.95
CA ARG A 424 2.09 4.26 -23.49
C ARG A 424 1.31 3.11 -22.88
N LYS A 425 0.16 2.76 -23.45
CA LYS A 425 -0.71 1.67 -22.99
C LYS A 425 -0.03 0.31 -23.14
N TYR A 426 0.45 -0.03 -24.35
CA TYR A 426 1.02 -1.33 -24.61
C TYR A 426 2.39 -1.51 -23.95
N SER A 427 3.24 -0.46 -23.92
CA SER A 427 4.49 -0.51 -23.15
C SER A 427 4.23 -0.70 -21.66
N LYS A 428 3.22 -0.04 -21.08
CA LYS A 428 2.84 -0.28 -19.67
C LYS A 428 2.35 -1.70 -19.45
N TYR A 429 1.55 -2.25 -20.36
CA TYR A 429 1.06 -3.62 -20.24
C TYR A 429 2.22 -4.62 -20.29
N LEU A 430 3.13 -4.44 -21.23
CA LEU A 430 4.31 -5.29 -21.37
C LEU A 430 5.27 -5.13 -20.19
N GLU A 431 5.76 -3.91 -19.93
CA GLU A 431 6.81 -3.66 -18.94
C GLU A 431 6.33 -3.94 -17.51
N THR A 432 5.11 -3.47 -17.15
CA THR A 432 4.64 -3.51 -15.76
C THR A 432 3.95 -4.82 -15.39
N TYR A 433 3.09 -5.34 -16.29
CA TYR A 433 2.23 -6.48 -15.95
C TYR A 433 2.74 -7.80 -16.52
N VAL A 434 3.39 -7.83 -17.68
CA VAL A 434 3.91 -9.09 -18.24
C VAL A 434 5.32 -9.36 -17.74
N LEU A 435 6.27 -8.47 -18.06
CA LEU A 435 7.67 -8.64 -17.64
C LEU A 435 7.81 -8.52 -16.11
N GLY A 436 7.09 -7.55 -15.49
CA GLY A 436 7.11 -7.40 -14.04
C GLY A 436 6.53 -8.61 -13.28
N ILE A 437 5.56 -9.33 -13.84
CA ILE A 437 5.05 -10.59 -13.30
C ILE A 437 6.09 -11.71 -13.50
N ARG A 438 6.67 -11.82 -14.71
CA ARG A 438 7.71 -12.80 -15.00
C ARG A 438 8.90 -12.71 -14.06
N ASP A 439 9.37 -11.49 -13.77
CA ASP A 439 10.54 -11.25 -12.93
C ASP A 439 10.38 -11.76 -11.48
N VAL A 440 9.14 -11.89 -11.01
CA VAL A 440 8.82 -12.32 -9.63
C VAL A 440 8.02 -13.62 -9.57
N LEU A 441 7.89 -14.31 -10.71
CA LEU A 441 7.16 -15.56 -10.79
C LEU A 441 7.92 -16.68 -10.06
N CYS A 442 7.27 -17.28 -9.06
CA CYS A 442 7.84 -18.40 -8.32
C CYS A 442 7.73 -19.73 -9.11
N ARG A 443 8.52 -20.73 -8.72
CA ARG A 443 8.56 -22.06 -9.36
C ARG A 443 7.23 -22.81 -9.38
N ASP A 444 6.34 -22.47 -8.45
CA ASP A 444 4.97 -23.01 -8.39
C ASP A 444 3.97 -22.24 -9.29
N ASN A 445 4.48 -21.41 -10.20
CA ASN A 445 3.71 -20.56 -11.11
C ASN A 445 2.82 -19.54 -10.36
N ARG A 446 3.25 -19.08 -9.18
CA ARG A 446 2.52 -18.07 -8.40
C ARG A 446 3.32 -16.79 -8.26
N VAL A 447 2.58 -15.71 -8.19
CA VAL A 447 3.10 -14.40 -7.83
C VAL A 447 2.65 -14.07 -6.40
N ARG A 448 3.61 -13.67 -5.58
CA ARG A 448 3.41 -13.29 -4.18
C ARG A 448 3.74 -11.81 -4.01
N CYS A 449 2.73 -10.98 -4.18
CA CYS A 449 2.90 -9.54 -3.96
C CYS A 449 2.95 -9.23 -2.46
N THR A 450 3.52 -8.08 -2.12
CA THR A 450 3.49 -7.55 -0.76
C THR A 450 2.29 -6.61 -0.61
N PHE A 451 1.39 -6.89 0.32
CA PHE A 451 0.30 -6.00 0.71
C PHE A 451 0.77 -5.03 1.80
N ASN A 452 0.68 -3.73 1.55
CA ASN A 452 1.13 -2.70 2.49
C ASN A 452 -0.08 -2.15 3.25
N LEU A 453 -0.23 -2.55 4.51
CA LEU A 453 -1.28 -2.10 5.42
C LEU A 453 -1.14 -0.63 5.85
N HIS A 454 0.09 -0.10 5.74
CA HIS A 454 0.47 1.29 6.01
C HIS A 454 0.72 2.11 4.73
N GLY A 455 0.37 1.55 3.57
CA GLY A 455 0.76 2.10 2.26
C GLY A 455 -0.08 3.29 1.79
N THR A 456 -1.14 3.69 2.50
CA THR A 456 -1.93 4.88 2.19
C THR A 456 -2.42 5.59 3.44
N GLU A 457 -2.43 6.92 3.43
CA GLU A 457 -2.89 7.72 4.56
C GLU A 457 -4.40 7.58 4.86
N THR A 458 -5.18 7.13 3.88
CA THR A 458 -6.63 6.89 4.04
C THR A 458 -6.96 5.55 4.67
N GLY A 459 -5.96 4.66 4.88
CA GLY A 459 -6.16 3.29 5.34
C GLY A 459 -6.53 2.31 4.22
N ARG A 460 -6.57 2.73 2.95
CA ARG A 460 -6.66 1.80 1.83
C ARG A 460 -5.42 0.93 1.75
N LEU A 461 -5.62 -0.32 1.37
CA LEU A 461 -4.54 -1.24 1.07
C LEU A 461 -3.80 -0.81 -0.20
N SER A 462 -2.48 -0.93 -0.19
CA SER A 462 -1.68 -0.89 -1.41
C SER A 462 -0.86 -2.16 -1.56
N SER A 463 -0.28 -2.39 -2.74
CA SER A 463 0.60 -3.54 -2.94
C SER A 463 1.83 -3.19 -3.77
N SER A 464 2.88 -3.98 -3.58
CA SER A 464 4.16 -3.85 -4.29
C SER A 464 4.75 -5.22 -4.59
N ASN A 465 5.69 -5.28 -5.49
CA ASN A 465 6.48 -6.46 -5.86
C ASN A 465 5.65 -7.70 -6.24
N PRO A 466 4.74 -7.62 -7.23
CA PRO A 466 4.31 -6.50 -8.05
C PRO A 466 3.08 -5.79 -7.49
N ASN A 467 2.72 -4.63 -8.07
CA ASN A 467 1.51 -3.93 -7.65
C ASN A 467 0.25 -4.58 -8.24
N MET A 468 -0.37 -5.48 -7.47
CA MET A 468 -1.59 -6.21 -7.85
C MET A 468 -2.90 -5.42 -7.58
N GLN A 469 -2.83 -4.31 -6.81
CA GLN A 469 -4.00 -3.44 -6.55
C GLN A 469 -4.35 -2.56 -7.77
N ASN A 470 -3.42 -2.35 -8.68
CA ASN A 470 -3.59 -1.47 -9.83
C ASN A 470 -3.67 -2.22 -11.18
N ILE A 471 -4.04 -3.50 -11.15
CA ILE A 471 -4.26 -4.29 -12.38
C ILE A 471 -5.38 -3.64 -13.19
N PRO A 472 -5.15 -3.37 -14.49
CA PRO A 472 -6.16 -2.72 -15.32
C PRO A 472 -7.39 -3.61 -15.49
N ARG A 473 -8.55 -2.98 -15.66
CA ARG A 473 -9.82 -3.70 -15.91
C ARG A 473 -9.87 -4.45 -17.24
N ASN A 474 -8.80 -4.41 -18.03
CA ASN A 474 -8.68 -5.10 -19.31
C ASN A 474 -8.61 -6.62 -19.10
N LYS A 475 -9.46 -7.36 -19.80
CA LYS A 475 -9.51 -8.84 -19.76
C LYS A 475 -8.19 -9.49 -20.15
N MET A 476 -7.46 -8.91 -21.12
CA MET A 476 -6.17 -9.39 -21.59
C MET A 476 -5.18 -9.58 -20.41
N ILE A 477 -5.07 -8.59 -19.53
CA ILE A 477 -4.18 -8.65 -18.38
C ILE A 477 -4.78 -9.50 -17.24
N LYS A 478 -6.08 -9.38 -16.98
CA LYS A 478 -6.74 -10.16 -15.92
C LYS A 478 -6.74 -11.67 -16.21
N ASN A 479 -6.76 -12.08 -17.48
CA ASN A 479 -6.73 -13.50 -17.86
C ASN A 479 -5.39 -14.18 -17.58
N LEU A 480 -4.33 -13.41 -17.26
CA LEU A 480 -3.08 -13.96 -16.73
C LEU A 480 -3.29 -14.70 -15.40
N ILE A 481 -4.26 -14.26 -14.59
CA ILE A 481 -4.50 -14.78 -13.25
C ILE A 481 -5.58 -15.84 -13.31
N VAL A 482 -5.20 -17.07 -12.94
CA VAL A 482 -6.05 -18.28 -13.03
C VAL A 482 -6.14 -18.98 -11.68
N SER A 483 -7.25 -19.66 -11.44
CA SER A 483 -7.41 -20.50 -10.26
C SER A 483 -6.50 -21.73 -10.32
N SER A 484 -6.21 -22.33 -9.17
CA SER A 484 -5.48 -23.59 -9.09
C SER A 484 -6.25 -24.72 -9.76
N PRO A 485 -5.56 -25.77 -10.28
CA PRO A 485 -6.23 -26.97 -10.78
C PRO A 485 -7.18 -27.56 -9.74
N GLY A 486 -8.42 -27.86 -10.17
CA GLY A 486 -9.47 -28.38 -9.28
C GLY A 486 -10.12 -27.35 -8.38
N THR A 487 -9.82 -26.06 -8.57
CA THR A 487 -10.47 -24.95 -7.85
C THR A 487 -11.12 -23.96 -8.81
N ARG A 488 -11.95 -23.10 -8.25
CA ARG A 488 -12.57 -21.99 -8.95
C ARG A 488 -12.44 -20.71 -8.10
N PHE A 489 -12.27 -19.56 -8.72
CA PHE A 489 -12.37 -18.30 -8.03
C PHE A 489 -13.82 -18.03 -7.60
N LEU A 490 -13.95 -17.56 -6.37
CA LEU A 490 -15.12 -16.88 -5.84
C LEU A 490 -14.69 -15.46 -5.50
N GLN A 491 -15.17 -14.48 -6.25
CA GLN A 491 -14.94 -13.07 -5.99
C GLN A 491 -16.17 -12.48 -5.32
N LEU A 492 -15.95 -11.80 -4.21
CA LEU A 492 -16.96 -11.07 -3.46
C LEU A 492 -16.64 -9.58 -3.56
N ASP A 493 -17.62 -8.73 -3.85
CA ASP A 493 -17.40 -7.29 -4.03
C ASP A 493 -18.52 -6.48 -3.37
N TYR A 494 -18.15 -5.46 -2.57
CA TYR A 494 -19.14 -4.56 -2.00
C TYR A 494 -19.79 -3.69 -3.08
N SER A 495 -21.09 -3.71 -3.13
CA SER A 495 -21.84 -2.83 -4.02
C SER A 495 -21.85 -1.40 -3.50
N GLN A 496 -21.11 -0.49 -4.16
CA GLN A 496 -21.08 0.95 -3.88
C GLN A 496 -20.71 1.30 -2.41
N ALA A 497 -19.70 0.64 -1.83
CA ALA A 497 -19.32 0.77 -0.43
C ALA A 497 -19.20 2.23 0.04
N GLU A 498 -18.44 3.07 -0.67
CA GLU A 498 -18.20 4.45 -0.27
C GLU A 498 -19.46 5.32 -0.27
N LEU A 499 -20.39 5.11 -1.23
CA LEU A 499 -21.64 5.86 -1.28
C LEU A 499 -22.62 5.41 -0.18
N ARG A 500 -22.57 4.13 0.22
CA ARG A 500 -23.30 3.62 1.40
C ARG A 500 -22.73 4.21 2.69
N VAL A 501 -21.42 4.30 2.80
CA VAL A 501 -20.76 4.99 3.93
C VAL A 501 -21.13 6.47 3.97
N LEU A 502 -21.19 7.17 2.82
CA LEU A 502 -21.66 8.56 2.77
C LEU A 502 -23.11 8.68 3.26
N ALA A 503 -23.99 7.76 2.85
CA ALA A 503 -25.39 7.73 3.33
C ALA A 503 -25.47 7.51 4.85
N MET A 504 -24.66 6.59 5.38
CA MET A 504 -24.55 6.31 6.80
C MET A 504 -24.04 7.53 7.59
N LEU A 505 -22.93 8.14 7.16
CA LEU A 505 -22.28 9.25 7.87
C LEU A 505 -23.07 10.56 7.79
N SER A 506 -23.75 10.82 6.68
CA SER A 506 -24.60 12.01 6.51
C SER A 506 -25.96 11.87 7.20
N GLY A 507 -26.46 10.64 7.33
CA GLY A 507 -27.82 10.37 7.83
C GLY A 507 -28.91 10.98 6.93
N ASP A 508 -28.64 11.12 5.62
CA ASP A 508 -29.61 11.73 4.68
C ASP A 508 -30.77 10.77 4.38
N PRO A 509 -32.04 11.16 4.67
CA PRO A 509 -33.17 10.27 4.52
C PRO A 509 -33.40 9.81 3.07
N ALA A 510 -33.21 10.69 2.09
CA ALA A 510 -33.40 10.36 0.68
C ALA A 510 -32.39 9.33 0.20
N LEU A 511 -31.11 9.52 0.57
CA LEU A 511 -30.03 8.61 0.20
C LEU A 511 -30.18 7.26 0.92
N ILE A 512 -30.59 7.25 2.18
CA ILE A 512 -30.87 6.03 2.95
C ILE A 512 -32.03 5.25 2.31
N GLU A 513 -33.11 5.92 1.92
CA GLU A 513 -34.29 5.27 1.33
C GLU A 513 -33.98 4.64 -0.03
N ILE A 514 -33.13 5.26 -0.85
CA ILE A 514 -32.66 4.66 -2.12
C ILE A 514 -32.03 3.28 -1.84
N TYR A 515 -31.16 3.18 -0.85
CA TYR A 515 -30.51 1.92 -0.52
C TYR A 515 -31.45 0.91 0.15
N ARG A 516 -32.39 1.35 0.98
CA ARG A 516 -33.38 0.47 1.61
C ARG A 516 -34.37 -0.11 0.61
N SER A 517 -34.78 0.69 -0.38
CA SER A 517 -35.67 0.24 -1.44
C SER A 517 -34.99 -0.67 -2.49
N GLY A 518 -33.69 -0.84 -2.43
CA GLY A 518 -32.90 -1.65 -3.39
C GLY A 518 -32.80 -1.02 -4.79
N ARG A 519 -33.13 0.25 -4.96
CA ARG A 519 -32.99 0.96 -6.24
C ARG A 519 -31.51 1.22 -6.53
N ASP A 520 -31.14 1.19 -7.81
CA ASP A 520 -29.80 1.66 -8.23
C ASP A 520 -29.67 3.16 -7.92
N LEU A 521 -28.60 3.54 -7.23
CA LEU A 521 -28.37 4.93 -6.82
C LEU A 521 -28.27 5.87 -8.02
N HIS A 522 -27.60 5.44 -9.09
CA HIS A 522 -27.36 6.29 -10.26
C HIS A 522 -28.66 6.54 -11.01
N ASP A 523 -29.53 5.54 -11.07
CA ASP A 523 -30.89 5.65 -11.65
C ASP A 523 -31.77 6.56 -10.81
N ALA A 524 -31.80 6.34 -9.50
CA ALA A 524 -32.58 7.13 -8.58
C ALA A 524 -32.18 8.61 -8.58
N VAL A 525 -30.87 8.90 -8.51
CA VAL A 525 -30.37 10.28 -8.54
C VAL A 525 -30.60 10.92 -9.92
N CYS A 526 -30.46 10.17 -11.01
CA CYS A 526 -30.81 10.66 -12.36
C CYS A 526 -32.25 11.13 -12.42
N ASP A 527 -33.19 10.30 -11.94
CA ASP A 527 -34.61 10.65 -11.89
C ASP A 527 -34.88 11.86 -10.99
N MET A 528 -34.22 11.96 -9.85
CA MET A 528 -34.34 13.11 -8.94
C MET A 528 -33.85 14.42 -9.58
N MET A 529 -32.77 14.35 -10.37
CA MET A 529 -32.17 15.54 -10.98
C MET A 529 -32.90 16.01 -12.25
N PHE A 530 -33.37 15.10 -13.06
CA PHE A 530 -33.83 15.37 -14.43
C PHE A 530 -35.29 15.00 -14.66
N GLY A 531 -35.96 14.37 -13.71
CA GLY A 531 -37.35 13.91 -13.78
C GLY A 531 -37.50 12.40 -13.88
N GLU A 532 -38.66 11.87 -13.50
CA GLU A 532 -38.93 10.44 -13.48
C GLU A 532 -38.71 9.79 -14.87
N GLY A 533 -38.02 8.67 -14.90
CA GLY A 533 -37.69 7.92 -16.12
C GLY A 533 -36.44 8.42 -16.87
N SER A 534 -35.78 9.51 -16.43
CA SER A 534 -34.57 10.05 -17.06
C SER A 534 -33.39 9.09 -17.05
N HIS A 535 -33.34 8.11 -16.12
CA HIS A 535 -32.33 7.07 -16.05
C HIS A 535 -32.27 6.16 -17.30
N LYS A 536 -33.35 6.13 -18.12
CA LYS A 536 -33.36 5.40 -19.40
C LYS A 536 -32.52 6.07 -20.46
N ASP A 537 -32.27 7.36 -20.33
CA ASP A 537 -31.31 8.09 -21.16
C ASP A 537 -29.87 7.81 -20.67
N LYS A 538 -29.07 7.15 -21.52
CA LYS A 538 -27.70 6.75 -21.19
C LYS A 538 -26.78 7.94 -20.90
N GLU A 539 -26.98 9.09 -21.56
CA GLU A 539 -26.17 10.29 -21.35
C GLU A 539 -26.48 10.92 -20.00
N LEU A 540 -27.75 11.10 -19.67
CA LEU A 540 -28.19 11.63 -18.38
C LEU A 540 -27.78 10.71 -17.23
N ARG A 541 -27.91 9.40 -17.40
CA ARG A 541 -27.48 8.40 -16.41
C ARG A 541 -25.96 8.46 -16.17
N ASN A 542 -25.15 8.56 -17.25
CA ASN A 542 -23.70 8.70 -17.13
C ASN A 542 -23.30 10.04 -16.49
N LEU A 543 -24.03 11.09 -16.77
CA LEU A 543 -23.87 12.39 -16.11
C LEU A 543 -24.15 12.26 -14.61
N ALA A 544 -25.28 11.70 -14.23
CA ALA A 544 -25.64 11.46 -12.82
C ALA A 544 -24.57 10.58 -12.11
N LYS A 545 -24.12 9.50 -12.74
CA LYS A 545 -23.06 8.63 -12.21
C LYS A 545 -21.75 9.41 -11.96
N THR A 546 -21.35 10.24 -12.91
CA THR A 546 -20.12 11.05 -12.78
C THR A 546 -20.25 12.07 -11.66
N ILE A 547 -21.44 12.66 -11.51
CA ILE A 547 -21.72 13.65 -10.47
C ILE A 547 -21.75 12.98 -9.09
N ASN A 548 -22.38 11.82 -8.95
CA ASN A 548 -22.46 11.06 -7.71
C ASN A 548 -21.03 10.80 -7.14
N PHE A 549 -20.14 10.26 -7.95
CA PHE A 549 -18.76 10.08 -7.53
C PHE A 549 -18.02 11.41 -7.31
N GLY A 550 -18.24 12.37 -8.20
CA GLY A 550 -17.57 13.68 -8.11
C GLY A 550 -17.87 14.40 -6.80
N ILE A 551 -19.15 14.44 -6.41
CA ILE A 551 -19.59 15.15 -5.18
C ILE A 551 -19.16 14.38 -3.93
N ALA A 552 -19.25 13.06 -3.93
CA ALA A 552 -18.75 12.24 -2.82
C ALA A 552 -17.27 12.48 -2.51
N TYR A 553 -16.48 12.83 -3.53
CA TYR A 553 -15.06 13.20 -3.39
C TYR A 553 -14.80 14.72 -3.32
N GLY A 554 -15.82 15.53 -3.06
CA GLY A 554 -15.68 16.98 -2.86
C GLY A 554 -15.40 17.79 -4.14
N ARG A 555 -15.62 17.24 -5.35
CA ARG A 555 -15.40 17.98 -6.60
C ARG A 555 -16.33 19.18 -6.68
N GLY A 556 -15.77 20.35 -6.98
CA GLY A 556 -16.52 21.60 -7.18
C GLY A 556 -16.95 21.83 -8.63
N ALA A 557 -17.67 22.95 -8.83
CA ALA A 557 -18.23 23.36 -10.12
C ALA A 557 -17.17 23.45 -11.24
N GLY A 558 -15.93 23.88 -10.93
CA GLY A 558 -14.85 23.98 -11.92
C GLY A 558 -14.53 22.64 -12.59
N SER A 559 -14.45 21.55 -11.81
CA SER A 559 -14.19 20.21 -12.33
C SER A 559 -15.34 19.69 -13.21
N ILE A 560 -16.60 20.00 -12.84
CA ILE A 560 -17.78 19.63 -13.61
C ILE A 560 -17.86 20.46 -14.88
N ALA A 561 -17.60 21.77 -14.79
CA ALA A 561 -17.57 22.68 -15.95
C ALA A 561 -16.59 22.20 -17.02
N THR A 562 -15.36 21.89 -16.61
CA THR A 562 -14.32 21.38 -17.52
C THR A 562 -14.72 20.04 -18.13
N LYS A 563 -15.16 19.08 -17.31
CA LYS A 563 -15.46 17.72 -17.79
C LYS A 563 -16.63 17.66 -18.76
N PHE A 564 -17.66 18.50 -18.56
CA PHE A 564 -18.88 18.49 -19.39
C PHE A 564 -18.97 19.67 -20.34
N LYS A 565 -17.87 20.42 -20.54
CA LYS A 565 -17.82 21.61 -21.42
C LYS A 565 -18.97 22.59 -21.16
N LYS A 566 -19.25 22.86 -19.87
CA LYS A 566 -20.32 23.75 -19.40
C LYS A 566 -19.76 25.00 -18.76
N SER A 567 -20.56 26.06 -18.73
CA SER A 567 -20.19 27.26 -17.95
C SER A 567 -20.15 26.97 -16.45
N MET A 568 -19.43 27.75 -15.70
CA MET A 568 -19.37 27.65 -14.22
C MET A 568 -20.79 27.76 -13.61
N ARG A 569 -21.66 28.58 -14.18
CA ARG A 569 -23.04 28.77 -13.71
C ARG A 569 -23.88 27.52 -13.94
N GLU A 570 -23.79 26.89 -15.08
CA GLU A 570 -24.48 25.63 -15.39
C GLU A 570 -23.96 24.49 -14.50
N ALA A 571 -22.64 24.39 -14.33
CA ALA A 571 -22.03 23.38 -13.47
C ALA A 571 -22.48 23.55 -12.00
N GLN A 572 -22.55 24.79 -11.50
CA GLN A 572 -23.10 25.06 -10.18
C GLN A 572 -24.57 24.69 -10.09
N GLY A 573 -25.38 25.01 -11.11
CA GLY A 573 -26.79 24.63 -11.17
C GLY A 573 -27.00 23.10 -11.14
N ILE A 574 -26.11 22.32 -11.76
CA ILE A 574 -26.10 20.84 -11.70
C ILE A 574 -25.82 20.37 -10.26
N ILE A 575 -24.82 20.93 -9.60
CA ILE A 575 -24.50 20.63 -8.20
C ILE A 575 -25.67 20.95 -7.27
N ASP A 576 -26.30 22.11 -7.47
CA ASP A 576 -27.44 22.52 -6.64
C ASP A 576 -28.64 21.59 -6.83
N LYS A 577 -28.92 21.14 -8.06
CA LYS A 577 -29.95 20.13 -8.35
C LYS A 577 -29.65 18.80 -7.66
N TRP A 578 -28.40 18.40 -7.61
CA TRP A 578 -27.99 17.17 -6.93
C TRP A 578 -28.20 17.27 -5.41
N PHE A 579 -27.88 18.41 -4.80
CA PHE A 579 -28.05 18.60 -3.36
C PHE A 579 -29.49 18.87 -2.93
N ALA A 580 -30.34 19.32 -3.83
CA ALA A 580 -31.71 19.70 -3.47
C ALA A 580 -32.51 18.56 -2.78
N PRO A 581 -32.49 17.31 -3.27
CA PRO A 581 -33.15 16.18 -2.59
C PRO A 581 -32.35 15.62 -1.41
N MET A 582 -31.05 15.99 -1.23
CA MET A 582 -30.14 15.43 -0.25
C MET A 582 -29.49 16.51 0.65
N PRO A 583 -30.29 17.25 1.45
CA PRO A 583 -29.80 18.40 2.22
C PRO A 583 -28.80 18.02 3.33
N LYS A 584 -28.92 16.82 3.93
CA LYS A 584 -28.00 16.38 4.97
C LYS A 584 -26.63 15.98 4.43
N VAL A 585 -26.55 15.50 3.18
CA VAL A 585 -25.25 15.31 2.52
C VAL A 585 -24.55 16.66 2.34
N LYS A 586 -25.27 17.69 1.92
CA LYS A 586 -24.73 19.07 1.80
C LYS A 586 -24.23 19.60 3.14
N GLU A 587 -25.01 19.37 4.21
CA GLU A 587 -24.64 19.75 5.58
C GLU A 587 -23.36 19.03 6.03
N PHE A 588 -23.26 17.71 5.83
CA PHE A 588 -22.09 16.90 6.12
C PHE A 588 -20.83 17.45 5.42
N ILE A 589 -20.90 17.67 4.10
CA ILE A 589 -19.77 18.20 3.31
C ILE A 589 -19.35 19.58 3.83
N ASN A 590 -20.31 20.49 4.08
CA ASN A 590 -20.01 21.81 4.58
C ASN A 590 -19.42 21.79 6.02
N LYS A 591 -19.86 20.85 6.85
CA LYS A 591 -19.27 20.62 8.18
C LYS A 591 -17.80 20.20 8.05
N ARG A 592 -17.50 19.23 7.18
CA ARG A 592 -16.12 18.76 6.96
C ARG A 592 -15.20 19.87 6.43
N ARG A 593 -15.68 20.69 5.49
CA ARG A 593 -14.93 21.86 5.00
C ARG A 593 -14.63 22.88 6.10
N ARG A 594 -15.59 23.13 7.00
CA ARG A 594 -15.35 24.02 8.15
C ARG A 594 -14.33 23.43 9.12
N MET A 595 -14.39 22.12 9.40
CA MET A 595 -13.40 21.43 10.22
C MET A 595 -12.00 21.58 9.64
N ALA A 596 -11.83 21.37 8.32
CA ALA A 596 -10.57 21.61 7.62
C ALA A 596 -10.05 23.03 7.82
N THR A 597 -10.91 24.05 7.64
CA THR A 597 -10.51 25.46 7.80
C THR A 597 -10.09 25.80 9.23
N ARG A 598 -10.60 25.07 10.23
CA ARG A 598 -10.29 25.28 11.66
C ARG A 598 -9.14 24.41 12.15
N GLY A 599 -8.61 23.49 11.32
CA GLY A 599 -7.60 22.53 11.74
C GLY A 599 -8.09 21.54 12.79
N GLU A 600 -9.39 21.22 12.78
CA GLU A 600 -9.96 20.21 13.67
C GLU A 600 -9.50 18.79 13.24
N PRO A 601 -9.40 17.79 14.15
CA PRO A 601 -8.99 16.45 13.78
C PRO A 601 -9.87 15.80 12.69
N CYS A 602 -9.24 15.16 11.70
CA CYS A 602 -9.93 14.43 10.64
C CYS A 602 -9.91 12.92 10.96
N VAL A 603 -10.94 12.44 11.68
CA VAL A 603 -11.00 11.10 12.24
C VAL A 603 -12.09 10.27 11.56
N THR A 604 -11.83 8.97 11.29
CA THR A 604 -12.82 7.97 10.87
C THR A 604 -13.58 7.41 12.08
N ILE A 605 -14.65 6.62 11.82
CA ILE A 605 -15.41 5.97 12.90
C ILE A 605 -14.59 4.95 13.70
N PHE A 606 -13.49 4.46 13.14
CA PHE A 606 -12.59 3.49 13.77
C PHE A 606 -11.35 4.11 14.41
N GLY A 607 -11.29 5.45 14.50
CA GLY A 607 -10.19 6.15 15.17
C GLY A 607 -8.97 6.40 14.31
N ARG A 608 -9.02 6.14 12.97
CA ARG A 608 -7.95 6.62 12.09
C ARG A 608 -8.00 8.13 12.03
N GLU A 609 -6.88 8.77 12.32
CA GLU A 609 -6.73 10.22 12.25
C GLU A 609 -5.76 10.58 11.14
N ARG A 610 -6.10 11.63 10.38
CA ARG A 610 -5.21 12.23 9.39
C ARG A 610 -4.87 13.66 9.78
N HIS A 611 -3.58 13.97 9.67
CA HIS A 611 -3.03 15.28 9.97
C HIS A 611 -2.71 16.04 8.68
N PHE A 612 -3.07 17.32 8.68
CA PHE A 612 -2.85 18.19 7.54
C PHE A 612 -2.13 19.47 7.96
N VAL A 613 -1.13 19.84 7.19
CA VAL A 613 -0.54 21.18 7.32
C VAL A 613 -1.34 22.15 6.46
N ILE A 614 -2.10 23.01 7.10
CA ILE A 614 -3.06 23.88 6.42
C ILE A 614 -2.35 25.14 5.91
N THR A 615 -2.39 25.32 4.57
CA THR A 615 -1.92 26.54 3.90
C THR A 615 -3.01 27.07 2.98
N ASP A 616 -3.01 28.38 2.70
CA ASP A 616 -4.00 28.98 1.81
C ASP A 616 -3.97 28.38 0.39
N ALA A 617 -2.78 28.00 -0.09
CA ALA A 617 -2.60 27.40 -1.41
C ALA A 617 -3.23 25.99 -1.53
N GLU A 618 -3.20 25.22 -0.45
CA GLU A 618 -3.67 23.83 -0.41
C GLU A 618 -5.06 23.66 0.22
N LEU A 619 -5.66 24.73 0.75
CA LEU A 619 -6.90 24.67 1.53
C LEU A 619 -8.04 23.93 0.79
N ASN A 620 -8.21 24.18 -0.50
CA ASN A 620 -9.25 23.49 -1.29
C ASN A 620 -8.98 21.98 -1.40
N HIS A 621 -7.72 21.58 -1.57
CA HIS A 621 -7.32 20.18 -1.60
C HIS A 621 -7.57 19.53 -0.25
N ILE A 622 -7.12 20.16 0.83
CA ILE A 622 -7.30 19.69 2.21
C ILE A 622 -8.79 19.56 2.56
N GLN A 623 -9.63 20.51 2.17
CA GLN A 623 -11.08 20.43 2.36
C GLN A 623 -11.70 19.19 1.67
N ASN A 624 -11.21 18.82 0.48
CA ASN A 624 -11.66 17.61 -0.20
C ASN A 624 -11.18 16.36 0.51
N GLU A 625 -9.96 16.36 1.04
CA GLU A 625 -9.43 15.26 1.85
C GLU A 625 -10.23 15.07 3.15
N TYR A 626 -10.67 16.15 3.81
CA TYR A 626 -11.55 16.08 5.00
C TYR A 626 -12.93 15.47 4.70
N ILE A 627 -13.43 15.63 3.48
CA ILE A 627 -14.67 14.99 3.03
C ILE A 627 -14.40 13.50 2.74
N ASN A 628 -13.32 13.22 2.01
CA ASN A 628 -13.02 11.91 1.48
C ASN A 628 -12.50 10.92 2.54
N THR A 629 -11.63 11.36 3.44
CA THR A 629 -10.99 10.51 4.45
C THR A 629 -11.97 9.69 5.28
N PRO A 630 -13.04 10.24 5.91
CA PRO A 630 -13.98 9.44 6.69
C PRO A 630 -14.80 8.48 5.84
N ILE A 631 -15.06 8.81 4.57
CA ILE A 631 -15.83 7.95 3.67
C ILE A 631 -14.97 6.78 3.20
N GLN A 632 -13.82 7.09 2.61
CA GLN A 632 -12.93 6.10 2.03
C GLN A 632 -12.27 5.22 3.09
N GLY A 633 -11.83 5.82 4.21
CA GLY A 633 -11.21 5.08 5.31
C GLY A 633 -12.18 4.10 5.96
N THR A 634 -13.42 4.54 6.24
CA THR A 634 -14.45 3.65 6.80
C THR A 634 -14.82 2.51 5.84
N ALA A 635 -14.96 2.78 4.55
CA ALA A 635 -15.25 1.74 3.55
C ALA A 635 -14.12 0.71 3.46
N SER A 636 -12.87 1.19 3.46
CA SER A 636 -11.69 0.32 3.47
C SER A 636 -11.61 -0.54 4.74
N ASP A 637 -11.89 0.06 5.89
CA ASP A 637 -11.90 -0.68 7.17
C ASP A 637 -13.01 -1.73 7.18
N PHE A 638 -14.21 -1.46 6.67
CA PHE A 638 -15.26 -2.47 6.53
C PHE A 638 -14.81 -3.64 5.63
N THR A 639 -14.12 -3.35 4.52
CA THR A 639 -13.59 -4.41 3.63
C THR A 639 -12.54 -5.25 4.35
N MET A 640 -11.60 -4.62 5.06
CA MET A 640 -10.57 -5.30 5.83
C MET A 640 -11.20 -6.17 6.94
N LEU A 641 -12.13 -5.63 7.73
CA LEU A 641 -12.80 -6.34 8.80
C LEU A 641 -13.61 -7.53 8.27
N SER A 642 -14.26 -7.37 7.11
CA SER A 642 -14.96 -8.46 6.45
C SER A 642 -14.00 -9.54 5.95
N LEU A 643 -12.85 -9.15 5.41
CA LEU A 643 -11.80 -10.09 5.02
C LEU A 643 -11.30 -10.89 6.23
N LEU A 644 -11.08 -10.26 7.38
CA LEU A 644 -10.68 -10.93 8.62
C LEU A 644 -11.72 -11.95 9.08
N ASN A 645 -12.99 -11.55 9.11
CA ASN A 645 -14.08 -12.46 9.49
C ASN A 645 -14.25 -13.63 8.49
N ILE A 646 -14.03 -13.39 7.20
CA ILE A 646 -14.02 -14.45 6.17
C ILE A 646 -12.80 -15.35 6.35
N TYR A 647 -11.62 -14.77 6.64
CA TYR A 647 -10.40 -15.53 6.88
C TYR A 647 -10.59 -16.51 8.04
N ASP A 648 -11.07 -16.03 9.18
CA ASP A 648 -11.33 -16.88 10.35
C ASP A 648 -12.35 -17.98 10.02
N TYR A 649 -13.46 -17.65 9.36
CA TYR A 649 -14.46 -18.62 8.93
C TYR A 649 -13.87 -19.72 8.03
N LEU A 650 -13.02 -19.34 7.07
CA LEU A 650 -12.39 -20.31 6.17
C LEU A 650 -11.37 -21.18 6.90
N GLN A 651 -10.60 -20.63 7.83
CA GLN A 651 -9.64 -21.41 8.63
C GLN A 651 -10.36 -22.44 9.51
N GLU A 652 -11.44 -22.06 10.16
CA GLU A 652 -12.20 -22.91 11.06
C GLU A 652 -12.98 -24.03 10.33
N ASN A 653 -13.56 -23.74 9.15
CA ASN A 653 -14.54 -24.63 8.53
C ASN A 653 -14.08 -25.21 7.19
N TRP A 654 -13.12 -24.59 6.50
CA TRP A 654 -12.78 -24.90 5.11
C TRP A 654 -11.27 -25.03 4.87
N ALA A 655 -10.48 -25.27 5.92
CA ALA A 655 -9.04 -25.46 5.79
C ALA A 655 -8.69 -26.54 4.74
N GLY A 656 -7.81 -26.18 3.82
CA GLY A 656 -7.40 -27.04 2.70
C GLY A 656 -8.39 -27.10 1.51
N LYS A 657 -9.63 -26.58 1.63
CA LYS A 657 -10.66 -26.57 0.56
C LYS A 657 -10.94 -25.19 0.00
N ALA A 658 -10.73 -24.15 0.80
CA ALA A 658 -10.89 -22.77 0.37
C ALA A 658 -9.83 -21.89 1.04
N ARG A 659 -9.34 -20.87 0.32
CA ARG A 659 -8.39 -19.89 0.83
C ARG A 659 -8.52 -18.56 0.12
N ILE A 660 -8.28 -17.46 0.82
CA ILE A 660 -8.18 -16.14 0.20
C ILE A 660 -6.85 -16.07 -0.54
N VAL A 661 -6.86 -15.63 -1.80
CA VAL A 661 -5.65 -15.49 -2.63
C VAL A 661 -5.36 -14.06 -3.04
N SER A 662 -6.35 -13.18 -2.94
CA SER A 662 -6.17 -11.76 -3.24
C SER A 662 -7.30 -10.91 -2.67
N THR A 663 -7.05 -9.62 -2.62
CA THR A 663 -8.06 -8.58 -2.44
C THR A 663 -7.70 -7.38 -3.32
N VAL A 664 -8.69 -6.76 -3.95
CA VAL A 664 -8.47 -5.60 -4.82
C VAL A 664 -9.59 -4.59 -4.59
N HIS A 665 -9.24 -3.41 -4.07
CA HIS A 665 -10.19 -2.37 -3.65
C HIS A 665 -11.19 -2.91 -2.62
N ASP A 666 -12.47 -3.01 -3.00
CA ASP A 666 -13.58 -3.45 -2.15
C ASP A 666 -13.92 -4.94 -2.36
N SER A 667 -13.09 -5.69 -3.12
CA SER A 667 -13.32 -7.10 -3.45
C SER A 667 -12.35 -8.05 -2.75
N ILE A 668 -12.85 -9.24 -2.42
CA ILE A 668 -12.10 -10.36 -1.83
C ILE A 668 -12.15 -11.53 -2.80
N ILE A 669 -11.02 -12.14 -3.14
CA ILE A 669 -10.92 -13.25 -4.09
C ILE A 669 -10.46 -14.50 -3.34
N ILE A 670 -11.29 -15.54 -3.43
CA ILE A 670 -11.11 -16.83 -2.76
C ILE A 670 -10.91 -17.91 -3.83
N GLU A 671 -9.93 -18.78 -3.66
CA GLU A 671 -9.92 -20.08 -4.36
C GLU A 671 -10.75 -21.09 -3.56
N VAL A 672 -11.72 -21.71 -4.18
CA VAL A 672 -12.59 -22.73 -3.58
C VAL A 672 -12.49 -24.00 -4.41
N GLU A 673 -12.44 -25.20 -3.79
CA GLU A 673 -12.54 -26.48 -4.47
C GLU A 673 -13.78 -26.48 -5.39
N ASP A 674 -13.61 -26.86 -6.66
CA ASP A 674 -14.63 -26.71 -7.71
C ASP A 674 -15.80 -27.69 -7.55
N LYS A 675 -16.60 -27.44 -6.51
CA LYS A 675 -17.83 -28.15 -6.19
C LYS A 675 -18.97 -27.15 -6.01
N PRO A 676 -20.08 -27.30 -6.75
CA PRO A 676 -21.21 -26.37 -6.64
C PRO A 676 -21.72 -26.19 -5.22
N GLU A 677 -21.78 -27.27 -4.43
CA GLU A 677 -22.21 -27.21 -3.02
C GLU A 677 -21.28 -26.37 -2.15
N TYR A 678 -19.95 -26.38 -2.39
CA TYR A 678 -18.98 -25.58 -1.67
C TYR A 678 -19.09 -24.10 -2.06
N LEU A 679 -19.18 -23.83 -3.38
CA LEU A 679 -19.35 -22.48 -3.92
C LEU A 679 -20.65 -21.85 -3.40
N LYS A 680 -21.74 -22.61 -3.33
CA LYS A 680 -23.00 -22.18 -2.75
C LYS A 680 -22.86 -21.84 -1.27
N GLU A 681 -22.32 -22.77 -0.46
CA GLU A 681 -22.26 -22.61 1.00
C GLU A 681 -21.32 -21.46 1.38
N ILE A 682 -20.11 -21.46 0.84
CA ILE A 682 -19.09 -20.43 1.10
C ILE A 682 -19.58 -19.08 0.56
N GLY A 683 -20.14 -19.03 -0.64
CA GLY A 683 -20.65 -17.80 -1.24
C GLY A 683 -21.73 -17.14 -0.40
N ASN A 684 -22.77 -17.92 0.00
CA ASN A 684 -23.83 -17.42 0.88
C ASN A 684 -23.30 -16.91 2.21
N LYS A 685 -22.41 -17.68 2.86
CA LYS A 685 -21.87 -17.33 4.16
C LYS A 685 -20.99 -16.08 4.09
N CYS A 686 -20.12 -15.98 3.08
CA CYS A 686 -19.23 -14.84 2.91
C CYS A 686 -19.99 -13.55 2.54
N ILE A 687 -21.01 -13.63 1.68
CA ILE A 687 -21.93 -12.48 1.42
C ILE A 687 -22.57 -12.03 2.73
N ASN A 688 -23.08 -12.96 3.54
CA ASN A 688 -23.69 -12.63 4.82
C ASN A 688 -22.68 -12.00 5.79
N ILE A 689 -21.44 -12.51 5.84
CA ILE A 689 -20.35 -11.89 6.63
C ILE A 689 -20.13 -10.45 6.17
N MET A 690 -19.97 -10.20 4.87
CA MET A 690 -19.78 -8.84 4.35
C MET A 690 -20.98 -7.93 4.66
N ALA A 691 -22.21 -8.43 4.52
CA ALA A 691 -23.40 -7.66 4.83
C ALA A 691 -23.54 -7.31 6.33
N THR A 692 -23.12 -8.19 7.22
CA THR A 692 -23.30 -8.05 8.67
C THR A 692 -22.12 -7.46 9.39
N THR A 693 -20.90 -7.51 8.84
CA THR A 693 -19.71 -6.91 9.46
C THR A 693 -19.89 -5.42 9.80
N PRO A 694 -20.41 -4.55 8.91
CA PRO A 694 -20.67 -3.16 9.30
C PRO A 694 -21.63 -3.00 10.48
N LEU A 695 -22.61 -3.90 10.64
CA LEU A 695 -23.59 -3.86 11.74
C LEU A 695 -22.98 -4.23 13.09
N GLN A 696 -21.86 -4.95 13.12
CA GLN A 696 -21.15 -5.26 14.37
C GLN A 696 -20.56 -4.01 15.02
N PHE A 697 -20.20 -3.00 14.21
CA PHE A 697 -19.58 -1.77 14.66
C PHE A 697 -20.53 -0.58 14.66
N VAL A 698 -21.56 -0.63 13.84
CA VAL A 698 -22.63 0.38 13.74
C VAL A 698 -23.97 -0.37 13.82
N PRO A 699 -24.39 -0.81 15.05
CA PRO A 699 -25.60 -1.65 15.21
C PRO A 699 -26.86 -1.04 14.62
N ASP A 700 -27.01 0.28 14.73
CA ASP A 700 -28.15 1.04 14.19
C ASP A 700 -27.88 1.60 12.78
N CYS A 701 -27.02 0.94 12.00
CA CYS A 701 -26.68 1.41 10.66
C CYS A 701 -27.93 1.54 9.81
N PRO A 702 -28.27 2.75 9.32
CA PRO A 702 -29.51 2.98 8.59
C PRO A 702 -29.48 2.43 7.18
N VAL A 703 -28.29 2.03 6.67
CA VAL A 703 -28.04 1.61 5.30
C VAL A 703 -27.67 0.14 5.25
N PRO A 704 -28.35 -0.71 4.46
CA PRO A 704 -27.91 -2.07 4.25
C PRO A 704 -26.61 -2.10 3.44
N PHE A 705 -25.64 -2.89 3.86
CA PHE A 705 -24.47 -3.23 3.05
C PHE A 705 -24.75 -4.51 2.28
N VAL A 706 -24.40 -4.51 0.99
CA VAL A 706 -24.67 -5.62 0.07
C VAL A 706 -23.39 -5.96 -0.66
N ALA A 707 -23.11 -7.25 -0.81
CA ALA A 707 -22.02 -7.76 -1.62
C ALA A 707 -22.56 -8.64 -2.74
N ASP A 708 -21.92 -8.58 -3.90
CA ASP A 708 -22.16 -9.44 -5.04
C ASP A 708 -21.12 -10.57 -5.05
N ALA A 709 -21.48 -11.73 -5.63
CA ALA A 709 -20.59 -12.86 -5.80
C ALA A 709 -20.47 -13.24 -7.27
N GLU A 710 -19.23 -13.40 -7.73
CA GLU A 710 -18.91 -13.89 -9.06
C GLU A 710 -17.95 -15.11 -8.97
N ILE A 711 -18.06 -16.04 -9.92
CA ILE A 711 -17.18 -17.22 -10.01
C ILE A 711 -16.57 -17.36 -11.40
N GLY A 712 -15.36 -17.91 -11.46
CA GLY A 712 -14.66 -18.14 -12.72
C GLY A 712 -13.35 -18.91 -12.54
N TYR A 713 -12.79 -19.40 -13.63
CA TYR A 713 -11.46 -20.03 -13.64
C TYR A 713 -10.34 -19.02 -13.94
N LYS A 714 -10.68 -17.95 -14.66
CA LYS A 714 -9.81 -16.81 -15.00
C LYS A 714 -10.40 -15.53 -14.43
N TRP A 715 -9.58 -14.69 -13.85
CA TRP A 715 -10.07 -13.44 -13.23
C TRP A 715 -10.68 -12.47 -14.23
N GLY A 716 -10.30 -12.53 -15.52
CA GLY A 716 -10.93 -11.74 -16.58
C GLY A 716 -12.26 -12.30 -17.09
N GLU A 717 -12.65 -13.50 -16.66
CA GLU A 717 -13.84 -14.24 -17.11
C GLU A 717 -14.67 -14.71 -15.93
N MET A 718 -15.22 -13.74 -15.20
CA MET A 718 -16.06 -13.98 -14.02
C MET A 718 -17.53 -13.89 -14.40
N TYR A 719 -18.36 -14.73 -13.79
CA TYR A 719 -19.79 -14.87 -13.98
C TYR A 719 -20.50 -14.76 -12.63
N LYS A 720 -21.69 -14.20 -12.60
CA LYS A 720 -22.47 -14.09 -11.37
C LYS A 720 -22.73 -15.48 -10.79
N LEU A 721 -22.57 -15.64 -9.47
CA LEU A 721 -22.88 -16.88 -8.77
C LEU A 721 -24.38 -16.98 -8.52
N ASP A 722 -24.98 -18.09 -8.90
CA ASP A 722 -26.30 -18.48 -8.42
C ASP A 722 -26.18 -19.04 -6.99
N LEU A 723 -26.68 -18.31 -6.04
CA LEU A 723 -26.60 -18.66 -4.62
C LEU A 723 -27.50 -19.83 -4.20
N GLU A 724 -28.41 -20.26 -5.07
CA GLU A 724 -29.26 -21.45 -4.82
C GLU A 724 -28.61 -22.73 -5.33
N THR A 725 -27.93 -22.67 -6.46
CA THR A 725 -27.37 -23.84 -7.13
C THR A 725 -25.87 -23.98 -6.99
N GLY A 726 -25.14 -22.87 -6.72
CA GLY A 726 -23.68 -22.86 -6.73
C GLY A 726 -23.06 -22.81 -8.13
N LEU A 727 -23.85 -22.54 -9.15
CA LEU A 727 -23.43 -22.52 -10.55
C LEU A 727 -23.25 -21.08 -11.07
N ALA A 728 -22.58 -20.95 -12.20
CA ALA A 728 -22.45 -19.67 -12.89
C ALA A 728 -23.74 -19.33 -13.63
N ILE A 729 -24.22 -18.09 -13.47
CA ILE A 729 -25.32 -17.55 -14.29
C ILE A 729 -24.70 -17.06 -15.61
N PRO A 730 -25.14 -17.59 -16.77
CA PRO A 730 -24.66 -17.11 -18.06
C PRO A 730 -24.92 -15.61 -18.22
N LYS A 731 -24.00 -14.91 -18.88
CA LYS A 731 -24.24 -13.51 -19.31
C LYS A 731 -25.10 -13.55 -20.58
N ASP A 732 -26.25 -12.89 -20.55
CA ASP A 732 -27.10 -12.67 -21.74
C ASP A 732 -26.36 -11.90 -22.83
#